data_c73f75579e0e8c1cdfd00a24682497ad
#
_entry.id   c73f75579e0e8c1cdfd00a24682497ad
#
_cell.length_a   1.000
_cell.length_b   1.000
_cell.length_c   1.000
_cell.angle_alpha   90.00
_cell.angle_beta   90.00
_cell.angle_gamma   90.00
#
_symmetry.space_group_name_H-M   'P 1'
#
loop_
_entity.id
_entity.type
_entity.pdbx_description
1 polymer ?
#
loop_
_entity_poly.entity_id
_entity_poly.type
_entity_poly.pdbx_seq_one_letter_code
_entity_poly.pdbx_strand_id
1 'polypeptide(L)'
;MDRRDFIKVLTAGGAMLAFDPFLLAKQYGEAPMSPLSGRAIFQAPYQQPVWKDVDVVVIGSTTGAVAAAMAAADAGAKVFVVSPLSYMGEDVCGSFRYWPSVRDSESSFFRKVFPGGVAPYPLHVKSTLENELIFRKVDFVYCSYISNVLVDDKGRLAGVCIANRSGQQVIRAKAVIDATHHGAVARMAGVAFHPFVPGEHKFRFAVVGNQEKSDPSIKKARRIYPAFNVKNKSHHVWEYEFNMPLKDDSYASLMEVEQKIRSVVWDVDQTDSADIPYYIPSSYVKGKDPFRTDKYSNLFVLGPSSAIARAEAEQWMEPARYMESGEKVGRQAAESAAAFGTHGDITIAPLVENGDKYGEISMHSPFRFFAPLAVAGYKGGGIPVIGEYDVVVAGGGTAGAPAAISAARKGVKTLLLESLHGLGGISTFGFIGRYTAGYRKGFTAEVDVAMQTIAPADHSRHIKKDSSDWPLDWKAEWYRAEALMAGADIWFQTIAGGVLKNGNKIEGIIVYTPYGQGLIRCKRLIDSTGSADLAIAAGAEFEYTGKESLAVQGAGLGKYDPGDHYNNTDWTFVDDSDVLDVTRLFIQCKVKNQGNYDIGKLPQTRERRRVKAEYNVSVFDMINQRTYSDTISYHISSFDTHGFTEDVYFTVRPPERKAWYDVNLPLRSLLPQGLDNILVTGLGCGSHRDAMPVIRMQPDLQNQGYAAGLAAADSVMQKVPFRELDMRAVQKQLVEKGNLPEEVLTYGDDYTMDKKEMEKVLALIPNGYEGLEKVLAFPEVSVPLMKKWYGRVPASEKHYYGNILCMLKESVGWQSVLAQVKTFGEWDKGWNYRGMHQFGFSVSRLDNYVMALGYTGRKEVIPELLRLADMLTPQSEFSHVRAMAIAAENLKSPELAASLARLLKMEGMTGYHIADHLEALDKLTLNIIDKVYILEDTLRNSALKELYIAKALYICSDADGLGEKTLKNYASGLEGHYARFAYEVLNS
;
A
#
# COMPACT_ATOMS: atom_id res chain seq x y z
N MET A 1 -11.11 2.66 -33.80
CA MET A 1 -10.43 3.97 -33.82
C MET A 1 -8.94 3.72 -33.91
N ASP A 2 -8.25 4.31 -34.90
CA ASP A 2 -6.81 4.11 -35.04
C ASP A 2 -6.07 4.81 -33.89
N ARG A 3 -4.95 4.24 -33.47
CA ARG A 3 -4.05 4.74 -32.42
C ARG A 3 -3.62 6.21 -32.67
N ARG A 4 -3.53 6.62 -33.93
CA ARG A 4 -3.27 8.01 -34.32
C ARG A 4 -4.39 8.97 -33.95
N ASP A 5 -5.62 8.49 -33.93
CA ASP A 5 -6.78 9.32 -33.60
C ASP A 5 -6.91 9.56 -32.09
N PHE A 6 -6.44 8.61 -31.26
CA PHE A 6 -6.36 8.81 -29.82
C PHE A 6 -5.33 9.89 -29.43
N ILE A 7 -4.16 9.84 -30.04
CA ILE A 7 -3.12 10.84 -29.78
C ILE A 7 -3.57 12.23 -30.24
N LYS A 8 -4.29 12.32 -31.35
CA LYS A 8 -4.90 13.57 -31.82
C LYS A 8 -5.94 14.09 -30.83
N VAL A 9 -6.71 13.22 -30.18
CA VAL A 9 -7.69 13.60 -29.17
C VAL A 9 -7.03 14.13 -27.90
N LEU A 10 -5.90 13.56 -27.48
CA LEU A 10 -5.12 14.03 -26.34
C LEU A 10 -4.30 15.29 -26.62
N THR A 11 -3.82 15.47 -27.86
CA THR A 11 -2.87 16.55 -28.20
C THR A 11 -3.47 17.73 -28.93
N ALA A 12 -4.60 17.57 -29.60
CA ALA A 12 -5.30 18.66 -30.25
C ALA A 12 -6.20 19.38 -29.23
N GLY A 13 -5.64 20.36 -28.54
CA GLY A 13 -6.43 21.33 -27.79
C GLY A 13 -7.38 22.06 -28.72
N GLY A 14 -8.59 21.51 -28.94
CA GLY A 14 -9.57 22.28 -29.66
C GLY A 14 -10.58 21.56 -30.54
N ALA A 15 -10.85 20.32 -30.40
CA ALA A 15 -12.11 19.68 -30.81
C ALA A 15 -12.13 18.24 -30.32
N MET A 16 -12.35 18.03 -29.05
CA MET A 16 -13.04 16.81 -28.65
C MET A 16 -14.45 16.91 -29.26
N LEU A 17 -14.64 16.31 -30.43
CA LEU A 17 -15.94 15.79 -30.77
C LEU A 17 -16.37 15.00 -29.54
N ALA A 18 -17.49 15.36 -28.95
CA ALA A 18 -18.07 14.76 -27.79
C ALA A 18 -18.01 13.23 -27.95
N PHE A 19 -16.92 12.63 -27.45
CA PHE A 19 -16.78 11.20 -27.38
C PHE A 19 -17.65 10.79 -26.20
N ASP A 20 -18.88 10.46 -26.51
CA ASP A 20 -19.78 9.84 -25.57
C ASP A 20 -19.33 8.37 -25.41
N PRO A 21 -18.70 7.99 -24.30
CA PRO A 21 -18.33 6.58 -24.05
C PRO A 21 -19.56 5.65 -24.13
N PHE A 22 -20.78 6.19 -24.00
CA PHE A 22 -22.04 5.48 -24.21
C PHE A 22 -22.34 5.14 -25.67
N LEU A 23 -21.74 5.80 -26.65
CA LEU A 23 -21.94 5.40 -28.07
C LEU A 23 -21.25 4.07 -28.37
N LEU A 24 -20.15 3.72 -27.72
CA LEU A 24 -19.54 2.39 -27.83
C LEU A 24 -20.34 1.32 -27.07
N ALA A 25 -20.88 1.64 -25.90
CA ALA A 25 -21.75 0.73 -25.16
C ALA A 25 -23.07 0.45 -25.89
N LYS A 26 -23.56 1.39 -26.73
CA LYS A 26 -24.74 1.17 -27.60
C LYS A 26 -24.48 0.25 -28.77
N GLN A 27 -23.24 0.01 -29.16
CA GLN A 27 -22.89 -0.88 -30.28
C GLN A 27 -22.86 -2.35 -29.88
N TYR A 28 -22.77 -2.63 -28.55
CA TYR A 28 -22.89 -3.99 -28.00
C TYR A 28 -24.15 -4.02 -27.15
N GLY A 29 -25.25 -4.26 -27.86
CA GLY A 29 -26.59 -4.16 -27.28
C GLY A 29 -26.75 -4.94 -25.97
N GLU A 30 -27.07 -4.22 -24.93
CA GLU A 30 -28.10 -4.59 -23.96
C GLU A 30 -28.43 -3.37 -23.08
N ALA A 31 -29.66 -3.33 -22.66
CA ALA A 31 -30.29 -2.20 -22.00
C ALA A 31 -29.54 -1.71 -20.74
N PRO A 32 -29.69 -0.42 -20.37
CA PRO A 32 -29.15 0.09 -19.13
C PRO A 32 -29.70 -0.74 -17.97
N MET A 33 -28.80 -1.28 -17.14
CA MET A 33 -29.18 -2.02 -15.95
C MET A 33 -30.11 -1.16 -15.09
N SER A 34 -31.26 -1.70 -14.78
CA SER A 34 -32.09 -1.19 -13.69
C SER A 34 -31.24 -1.01 -12.45
N PRO A 35 -31.43 0.07 -11.69
CA PRO A 35 -30.68 0.21 -10.44
C PRO A 35 -30.92 -1.04 -9.60
N LEU A 36 -29.82 -1.66 -9.14
CA LEU A 36 -29.84 -2.83 -8.25
C LEU A 36 -30.37 -2.45 -6.85
N SER A 37 -31.25 -1.46 -6.81
CA SER A 37 -31.89 -0.98 -5.60
C SER A 37 -32.72 -2.12 -4.99
N GLY A 38 -32.22 -2.66 -3.90
CA GLY A 38 -32.91 -3.63 -3.07
C GLY A 38 -32.24 -5.00 -2.92
N ARG A 39 -31.19 -5.33 -3.67
CA ARG A 39 -30.44 -6.55 -3.42
C ARG A 39 -29.34 -6.33 -2.38
N ALA A 40 -29.31 -7.14 -1.35
CA ALA A 40 -28.24 -7.20 -0.36
C ALA A 40 -27.88 -8.65 -0.12
N ILE A 41 -26.61 -8.91 0.21
CA ILE A 41 -26.12 -10.24 0.60
C ILE A 41 -25.96 -10.28 2.10
N PHE A 42 -26.49 -11.33 2.73
CA PHE A 42 -26.46 -11.50 4.17
C PHE A 42 -25.03 -11.76 4.67
N GLN A 43 -24.58 -10.94 5.61
CA GLN A 43 -23.36 -11.14 6.38
C GLN A 43 -23.74 -11.78 7.73
N ALA A 44 -23.06 -12.88 8.06
CA ALA A 44 -23.29 -13.61 9.29
C ALA A 44 -22.91 -12.80 10.55
N PRO A 45 -23.48 -13.14 11.73
CA PRO A 45 -23.08 -12.51 12.99
C PRO A 45 -21.60 -12.71 13.30
N TYR A 46 -20.97 -11.68 13.88
CA TYR A 46 -19.59 -11.73 14.37
C TYR A 46 -19.38 -10.78 15.55
N GLN A 47 -18.23 -10.87 16.19
CA GLN A 47 -17.77 -9.94 17.22
C GLN A 47 -16.52 -9.23 16.76
N GLN A 48 -16.45 -7.92 17.03
CA GLN A 48 -15.32 -7.08 16.66
C GLN A 48 -14.74 -6.41 17.92
N PRO A 49 -13.42 -6.53 18.18
CA PRO A 49 -12.78 -5.82 19.28
C PRO A 49 -12.89 -4.31 19.15
N VAL A 50 -13.15 -3.63 20.26
CA VAL A 50 -13.06 -2.17 20.34
C VAL A 50 -11.58 -1.79 20.32
N TRP A 51 -11.19 -1.03 19.29
CA TRP A 51 -9.82 -0.56 19.14
C TRP A 51 -9.56 0.73 19.93
N LYS A 52 -10.50 1.68 19.86
CA LYS A 52 -10.39 2.97 20.57
C LYS A 52 -11.65 3.22 21.39
N ASP A 53 -11.45 3.85 22.55
CA ASP A 53 -12.51 4.35 23.42
C ASP A 53 -12.25 5.82 23.72
N VAL A 54 -13.11 6.70 23.20
CA VAL A 54 -12.93 8.14 23.24
C VAL A 54 -14.23 8.88 23.63
N ASP A 55 -14.11 10.15 23.96
CA ASP A 55 -15.28 10.98 24.23
C ASP A 55 -15.92 11.46 22.92
N VAL A 56 -15.08 11.91 21.97
CA VAL A 56 -15.53 12.42 20.68
C VAL A 56 -14.77 11.73 19.55
N VAL A 57 -15.50 11.20 18.56
CA VAL A 57 -14.91 10.76 17.29
C VAL A 57 -15.32 11.73 16.17
N VAL A 58 -14.37 12.14 15.35
CA VAL A 58 -14.57 12.99 14.16
C VAL A 58 -14.29 12.17 12.91
N ILE A 59 -15.28 12.03 12.04
CA ILE A 59 -15.16 11.32 10.77
C ILE A 59 -15.10 12.33 9.63
N GLY A 60 -13.96 12.36 8.93
CA GLY A 60 -13.60 13.36 7.94
C GLY A 60 -12.41 14.21 8.38
N SER A 61 -11.73 14.83 7.42
CA SER A 61 -10.47 15.54 7.64
C SER A 61 -10.48 16.99 7.14
N THR A 62 -11.67 17.56 6.97
CA THR A 62 -11.83 18.94 6.53
C THR A 62 -11.24 19.94 7.54
N THR A 63 -10.99 21.20 7.13
CA THR A 63 -10.53 22.26 8.03
C THR A 63 -11.49 22.48 9.19
N GLY A 64 -12.80 22.36 8.94
CA GLY A 64 -13.83 22.39 9.99
C GLY A 64 -13.75 21.18 10.93
N ALA A 65 -13.45 19.97 10.40
CA ALA A 65 -13.25 18.78 11.22
C ALA A 65 -12.06 18.91 12.17
N VAL A 66 -10.92 19.43 11.67
CA VAL A 66 -9.74 19.69 12.48
C VAL A 66 -10.04 20.73 13.57
N ALA A 67 -10.71 21.83 13.21
CA ALA A 67 -11.12 22.84 14.19
C ALA A 67 -12.06 22.28 15.26
N ALA A 68 -12.98 21.37 14.89
CA ALA A 68 -13.86 20.70 15.83
C ALA A 68 -13.10 19.77 16.78
N ALA A 69 -12.17 18.99 16.24
CA ALA A 69 -11.32 18.11 17.06
C ALA A 69 -10.46 18.90 18.05
N MET A 70 -9.85 20.02 17.61
CA MET A 70 -9.08 20.93 18.47
C MET A 70 -9.95 21.47 19.60
N ALA A 71 -11.12 22.04 19.26
CA ALA A 71 -12.01 22.66 20.25
C ALA A 71 -12.58 21.64 21.25
N ALA A 72 -12.85 20.41 20.82
CA ALA A 72 -13.26 19.33 21.72
C ALA A 72 -12.13 18.92 22.66
N ALA A 73 -10.90 18.81 22.17
CA ALA A 73 -9.72 18.50 22.97
C ALA A 73 -9.39 19.63 23.97
N ASP A 74 -9.45 20.88 23.51
CA ASP A 74 -9.26 22.07 24.37
C ASP A 74 -10.34 22.16 25.48
N ALA A 75 -11.53 21.57 25.25
CA ALA A 75 -12.58 21.41 26.25
C ALA A 75 -12.38 20.17 27.17
N GLY A 76 -11.26 19.45 27.03
CA GLY A 76 -10.88 18.32 27.88
C GLY A 76 -11.41 16.96 27.43
N ALA A 77 -12.03 16.85 26.25
CA ALA A 77 -12.48 15.58 25.71
C ALA A 77 -11.31 14.78 25.12
N LYS A 78 -11.35 13.46 25.27
CA LYS A 78 -10.49 12.54 24.53
C LYS A 78 -11.03 12.39 23.11
N VAL A 79 -10.25 12.80 22.11
CA VAL A 79 -10.68 12.91 20.71
C VAL A 79 -9.93 11.95 19.81
N PHE A 80 -10.61 11.40 18.79
CA PHE A 80 -10.01 10.64 17.71
C PHE A 80 -10.53 11.13 16.36
N VAL A 81 -9.64 11.30 15.38
CA VAL A 81 -9.99 11.78 14.04
C VAL A 81 -9.72 10.69 13.00
N VAL A 82 -10.66 10.51 12.07
CA VAL A 82 -10.53 9.56 10.95
C VAL A 82 -10.52 10.31 9.63
N SER A 83 -9.41 10.20 8.89
CA SER A 83 -9.28 10.80 7.56
C SER A 83 -9.40 9.76 6.45
N PRO A 84 -10.22 10.00 5.41
CA PRO A 84 -10.25 9.15 4.23
C PRO A 84 -8.99 9.29 3.36
N LEU A 85 -8.27 10.40 3.50
CA LEU A 85 -7.07 10.73 2.76
C LEU A 85 -5.80 10.51 3.61
N SER A 86 -4.62 10.62 2.99
CA SER A 86 -3.32 10.54 3.67
C SER A 86 -2.88 11.86 4.31
N TYR A 87 -3.83 12.79 4.49
CA TYR A 87 -3.60 14.12 5.05
C TYR A 87 -4.87 14.73 5.63
N MET A 88 -4.72 15.80 6.40
CA MET A 88 -5.80 16.68 6.86
C MET A 88 -6.04 17.80 5.86
N GLY A 89 -7.26 18.37 5.82
CA GLY A 89 -7.65 19.47 4.95
C GLY A 89 -8.27 19.00 3.62
N GLU A 90 -9.15 18.00 3.64
CA GLU A 90 -9.85 17.48 2.46
C GLU A 90 -10.53 18.58 1.62
N ASP A 91 -11.19 19.54 2.27
CA ASP A 91 -11.88 20.67 1.66
C ASP A 91 -10.94 21.70 1.01
N VAL A 92 -9.70 21.78 1.44
CA VAL A 92 -8.68 22.71 0.92
C VAL A 92 -7.66 21.97 0.07
N CYS A 93 -6.99 20.95 0.63
CA CYS A 93 -5.94 20.22 -0.06
C CYS A 93 -6.50 19.25 -1.12
N GLY A 94 -7.56 18.52 -0.77
CA GLY A 94 -8.19 17.56 -1.68
C GLY A 94 -8.86 18.23 -2.87
N SER A 95 -9.58 19.36 -2.66
CA SER A 95 -10.25 20.12 -3.71
C SER A 95 -9.40 21.24 -4.31
N PHE A 96 -8.14 21.37 -3.88
CA PHE A 96 -7.17 22.36 -4.37
C PHE A 96 -7.59 23.83 -4.17
N ARG A 97 -8.19 24.15 -3.00
CA ARG A 97 -8.76 25.47 -2.69
C ARG A 97 -7.91 26.26 -1.68
N TYR A 98 -6.65 26.51 -2.00
CA TYR A 98 -5.67 27.20 -1.15
C TYR A 98 -5.84 28.73 -1.09
N TRP A 99 -6.87 29.28 -1.75
CA TRP A 99 -7.13 30.72 -1.84
C TRP A 99 -8.51 31.03 -1.23
N PRO A 100 -8.62 31.13 0.11
CA PRO A 100 -9.88 31.48 0.75
C PRO A 100 -10.34 32.87 0.32
N SER A 101 -11.67 33.05 0.17
CA SER A 101 -12.24 34.35 -0.21
C SER A 101 -12.07 35.39 0.89
N VAL A 102 -12.12 34.98 2.13
CA VAL A 102 -11.80 35.81 3.32
C VAL A 102 -10.32 35.65 3.60
N ARG A 103 -9.58 36.76 3.48
CA ARG A 103 -8.12 36.77 3.67
C ARG A 103 -7.70 37.14 5.09
N ASP A 104 -8.51 37.89 5.80
CA ASP A 104 -8.29 38.33 7.16
C ASP A 104 -9.36 37.74 8.08
N SER A 105 -8.94 36.87 8.99
CA SER A 105 -9.75 36.34 10.08
C SER A 105 -9.04 36.62 11.39
N GLU A 106 -9.82 36.92 12.47
CA GLU A 106 -9.29 37.07 13.81
C GLU A 106 -8.77 35.76 14.40
N SER A 107 -9.20 34.61 13.84
CA SER A 107 -8.75 33.30 14.29
C SER A 107 -7.24 33.09 14.06
N SER A 108 -6.52 32.82 15.15
CA SER A 108 -5.09 32.48 15.08
C SER A 108 -4.83 31.20 14.31
N PHE A 109 -5.75 30.24 14.40
CA PHE A 109 -5.67 28.99 13.67
C PHE A 109 -5.79 29.23 12.16
N PHE A 110 -6.78 30.02 11.72
CA PHE A 110 -6.91 30.37 10.30
C PHE A 110 -5.63 31.03 9.76
N ARG A 111 -5.03 32.00 10.51
CA ARG A 111 -3.79 32.66 10.07
C ARG A 111 -2.58 31.73 10.01
N LYS A 112 -2.52 30.69 10.84
CA LYS A 112 -1.47 29.67 10.73
C LYS A 112 -1.61 28.84 9.44
N VAL A 113 -2.82 28.46 9.07
CA VAL A 113 -3.10 27.66 7.87
C VAL A 113 -2.95 28.51 6.61
N PHE A 114 -3.43 29.76 6.64
CA PHE A 114 -3.43 30.69 5.51
C PHE A 114 -2.63 31.98 5.87
N PRO A 115 -1.29 31.91 5.85
CA PRO A 115 -0.48 33.10 6.08
C PRO A 115 -0.72 34.13 4.97
N GLY A 116 -0.97 35.39 5.32
CA GLY A 116 -1.36 36.44 4.37
C GLY A 116 -0.33 36.68 3.26
N GLY A 117 -0.83 37.10 2.10
CA GLY A 117 0.00 37.63 0.99
C GLY A 117 0.49 36.63 -0.04
N VAL A 118 0.53 35.33 0.27
CA VAL A 118 0.95 34.26 -0.64
C VAL A 118 0.01 33.07 -0.57
N ALA A 119 -0.08 32.28 -1.66
CA ALA A 119 -0.74 30.98 -1.58
C ALA A 119 0.12 30.02 -0.74
N PRO A 120 -0.39 29.40 0.31
CA PRO A 120 0.38 28.43 1.07
C PRO A 120 0.64 27.18 0.20
N TYR A 121 1.81 26.57 0.38
CA TYR A 121 2.05 25.27 -0.26
C TYR A 121 1.14 24.19 0.32
N PRO A 122 0.76 23.18 -0.47
CA PRO A 122 -0.01 22.04 0.04
C PRO A 122 0.59 21.42 1.31
N LEU A 123 1.91 21.21 1.32
CA LEU A 123 2.61 20.66 2.48
C LEU A 123 2.49 21.52 3.72
N HIS A 124 2.53 22.86 3.59
CA HIS A 124 2.35 23.76 4.73
C HIS A 124 0.97 23.59 5.36
N VAL A 125 -0.09 23.56 4.54
CA VAL A 125 -1.46 23.40 5.05
C VAL A 125 -1.63 22.05 5.75
N LYS A 126 -1.21 20.96 5.07
CA LYS A 126 -1.28 19.58 5.59
C LYS A 126 -0.54 19.45 6.93
N SER A 127 0.70 19.95 7.00
CA SER A 127 1.51 19.89 8.22
C SER A 127 0.94 20.76 9.34
N THR A 128 0.42 21.95 9.04
CA THR A 128 -0.16 22.84 10.05
C THR A 128 -1.38 22.21 10.71
N LEU A 129 -2.31 21.66 9.90
CA LEU A 129 -3.51 20.98 10.39
C LEU A 129 -3.16 19.76 11.25
N GLU A 130 -2.21 18.96 10.81
CA GLU A 130 -1.74 17.77 11.52
C GLU A 130 -1.07 18.12 12.86
N ASN A 131 -0.15 19.08 12.84
CA ASN A 131 0.58 19.49 14.05
C ASN A 131 -0.34 20.06 15.14
N GLU A 132 -1.39 20.80 14.76
CA GLU A 132 -2.37 21.33 15.73
C GLU A 132 -3.12 20.19 16.46
N LEU A 133 -3.33 19.05 15.82
CA LEU A 133 -3.88 17.84 16.44
C LEU A 133 -2.85 17.15 17.33
N ILE A 134 -1.64 16.92 16.84
CA ILE A 134 -0.58 16.19 17.57
C ILE A 134 -0.21 16.93 18.86
N PHE A 135 -0.04 18.26 18.82
CA PHE A 135 0.28 19.06 20.00
C PHE A 135 -0.81 19.06 21.06
N ARG A 136 -2.07 18.82 20.69
CA ARG A 136 -3.20 18.62 21.62
C ARG A 136 -3.39 17.16 22.03
N LYS A 137 -2.48 16.27 21.60
CA LYS A 137 -2.59 14.82 21.83
C LYS A 137 -3.90 14.22 21.28
N VAL A 138 -4.42 14.82 20.22
CA VAL A 138 -5.52 14.25 19.46
C VAL A 138 -4.94 13.15 18.57
N ASP A 139 -5.40 11.95 18.79
CA ASP A 139 -4.99 10.78 18.00
C ASP A 139 -5.80 10.71 16.69
N PHE A 140 -5.23 10.19 15.63
CA PHE A 140 -5.89 10.11 14.33
C PHE A 140 -5.35 8.99 13.46
N VAL A 141 -6.09 8.69 12.39
CA VAL A 141 -5.70 7.70 11.38
C VAL A 141 -6.03 8.18 9.98
N TYR A 142 -5.13 7.90 9.04
CA TYR A 142 -5.27 8.18 7.63
C TYR A 142 -5.86 7.00 6.84
N CYS A 143 -6.25 7.25 5.59
CA CYS A 143 -6.68 6.25 4.60
C CYS A 143 -7.78 5.30 5.13
N SER A 144 -8.75 5.84 5.87
CA SER A 144 -9.80 5.07 6.54
C SER A 144 -11.20 5.61 6.24
N TYR A 145 -12.12 4.71 5.90
CA TYR A 145 -13.51 5.05 5.60
C TYR A 145 -14.45 4.54 6.69
N ILE A 146 -15.60 5.19 6.83
CA ILE A 146 -16.71 4.68 7.65
C ILE A 146 -17.30 3.41 7.02
N SER A 147 -17.54 2.39 7.82
CA SER A 147 -18.23 1.16 7.37
C SER A 147 -19.59 0.97 8.02
N ASN A 148 -19.70 1.21 9.32
CA ASN A 148 -20.94 1.06 10.08
C ASN A 148 -21.01 2.04 11.24
N VAL A 149 -22.17 2.18 11.86
CA VAL A 149 -22.34 2.90 13.12
C VAL A 149 -22.56 1.92 14.27
N LEU A 150 -22.25 2.36 15.49
CA LEU A 150 -22.51 1.61 16.72
C LEU A 150 -23.73 2.18 17.43
N VAL A 151 -24.55 1.30 17.98
CA VAL A 151 -25.66 1.66 18.87
C VAL A 151 -25.54 0.90 20.17
N ASP A 152 -25.95 1.52 21.28
CA ASP A 152 -26.01 0.85 22.57
C ASP A 152 -27.40 0.21 22.83
N ASP A 153 -27.51 -0.52 23.91
CA ASP A 153 -28.76 -1.18 24.35
C ASP A 153 -29.91 -0.20 24.64
N LYS A 154 -29.61 1.11 24.78
CA LYS A 154 -30.60 2.19 24.95
C LYS A 154 -30.96 2.86 23.63
N GLY A 155 -30.45 2.37 22.51
CA GLY A 155 -30.66 2.92 21.18
C GLY A 155 -29.94 4.25 20.91
N ARG A 156 -28.92 4.62 21.71
CA ARG A 156 -28.09 5.80 21.52
C ARG A 156 -26.95 5.48 20.56
N LEU A 157 -26.51 6.46 19.78
CA LEU A 157 -25.32 6.32 18.97
C LEU A 157 -24.10 6.17 19.90
N ALA A 158 -23.29 5.11 19.72
CA ALA A 158 -22.22 4.72 20.63
C ALA A 158 -20.83 4.70 19.95
N GLY A 159 -20.73 5.24 18.75
CA GLY A 159 -19.49 5.31 17.98
C GLY A 159 -19.64 4.82 16.55
N VAL A 160 -18.57 4.36 15.96
CA VAL A 160 -18.48 3.97 14.55
C VAL A 160 -17.57 2.78 14.32
N CYS A 161 -17.78 2.06 13.20
CA CYS A 161 -16.77 1.18 12.62
C CYS A 161 -16.12 1.88 11.44
N ILE A 162 -14.80 1.78 11.35
CA ILE A 162 -14.03 2.23 10.20
C ILE A 162 -13.40 1.03 9.49
N ALA A 163 -13.03 1.22 8.24
CA ALA A 163 -12.36 0.22 7.44
C ALA A 163 -11.22 0.83 6.64
N ASN A 164 -10.13 0.08 6.52
CA ASN A 164 -8.93 0.43 5.80
C ASN A 164 -8.17 -0.84 5.42
N ARG A 165 -6.93 -0.73 4.94
CA ARG A 165 -6.13 -1.91 4.58
C ARG A 165 -5.74 -2.82 5.76
N SER A 166 -5.91 -2.35 7.00
CA SER A 166 -5.78 -3.19 8.21
C SER A 166 -7.08 -3.90 8.58
N GLY A 167 -8.13 -3.86 7.76
CA GLY A 167 -9.45 -4.42 8.02
C GLY A 167 -10.41 -3.44 8.69
N GLN A 168 -11.43 -3.97 9.39
CA GLN A 168 -12.38 -3.14 10.14
C GLN A 168 -11.91 -2.92 11.58
N GLN A 169 -12.13 -1.72 12.11
CA GLN A 169 -11.86 -1.36 13.50
C GLN A 169 -13.07 -0.67 14.12
N VAL A 170 -13.32 -0.95 15.40
CA VAL A 170 -14.40 -0.34 16.18
C VAL A 170 -13.86 0.80 17.03
N ILE A 171 -14.49 1.96 16.90
CA ILE A 171 -14.22 3.15 17.71
C ILE A 171 -15.47 3.45 18.53
N ARG A 172 -15.41 3.20 19.84
CA ARG A 172 -16.44 3.58 20.76
C ARG A 172 -16.33 5.05 21.10
N ALA A 173 -17.43 5.80 21.03
CA ALA A 173 -17.44 7.22 21.29
C ALA A 173 -18.75 7.69 21.90
N LYS A 174 -18.70 8.68 22.81
CA LYS A 174 -19.88 9.28 23.46
C LYS A 174 -20.56 10.32 22.58
N ALA A 175 -19.81 10.98 21.69
CA ALA A 175 -20.33 11.89 20.67
C ALA A 175 -19.61 11.65 19.35
N VAL A 176 -20.34 11.85 18.24
CA VAL A 176 -19.86 11.64 16.88
C VAL A 176 -20.03 12.91 16.05
N ILE A 177 -18.97 13.36 15.41
CA ILE A 177 -19.01 14.44 14.42
C ILE A 177 -18.82 13.83 13.03
N ASP A 178 -19.86 13.86 12.23
CA ASP A 178 -19.84 13.48 10.81
C ASP A 178 -19.42 14.70 9.98
N ALA A 179 -18.14 14.77 9.65
CA ALA A 179 -17.59 15.79 8.77
C ALA A 179 -17.32 15.24 7.36
N THR A 180 -17.96 14.12 6.99
CA THR A 180 -17.87 13.56 5.66
C THR A 180 -18.65 14.40 4.65
N HIS A 181 -18.18 14.41 3.41
CA HIS A 181 -18.80 15.19 2.35
C HIS A 181 -20.28 14.82 2.10
N HIS A 182 -20.58 13.53 2.17
CA HIS A 182 -21.91 12.97 1.85
C HIS A 182 -22.79 12.70 3.08
N GLY A 183 -22.33 13.02 4.30
CA GLY A 183 -23.04 12.71 5.53
C GLY A 183 -23.15 11.19 5.77
N ALA A 184 -22.07 10.46 5.55
CA ALA A 184 -22.06 9.00 5.53
C ALA A 184 -22.46 8.40 6.89
N VAL A 185 -21.97 8.96 8.00
CA VAL A 185 -22.36 8.50 9.35
C VAL A 185 -23.85 8.75 9.61
N ALA A 186 -24.34 9.95 9.27
CA ALA A 186 -25.75 10.31 9.46
C ALA A 186 -26.67 9.42 8.63
N ARG A 187 -26.27 9.08 7.39
CA ARG A 187 -27.03 8.16 6.52
C ARG A 187 -27.10 6.76 7.12
N MET A 188 -25.96 6.20 7.54
CA MET A 188 -25.88 4.89 8.19
C MET A 188 -26.66 4.84 9.52
N ALA A 189 -26.67 5.96 10.25
CA ALA A 189 -27.47 6.13 11.46
C ALA A 189 -28.98 6.31 11.18
N GLY A 190 -29.40 6.35 9.91
CA GLY A 190 -30.78 6.50 9.50
C GLY A 190 -31.38 7.87 9.86
N VAL A 191 -30.55 8.93 9.83
CA VAL A 191 -31.02 10.32 9.93
C VAL A 191 -31.82 10.69 8.67
N ALA A 192 -32.87 11.50 8.82
CA ALA A 192 -33.68 11.92 7.70
C ALA A 192 -32.95 12.96 6.82
N PHE A 193 -32.96 12.75 5.52
CA PHE A 193 -32.39 13.66 4.52
C PHE A 193 -33.52 14.25 3.63
N HIS A 194 -33.25 15.43 3.10
CA HIS A 194 -33.97 15.91 1.93
C HIS A 194 -33.66 15.00 0.74
N PRO A 195 -34.65 14.66 -0.11
CA PRO A 195 -34.41 13.77 -1.23
C PRO A 195 -33.33 14.32 -2.16
N PHE A 196 -32.62 13.43 -2.79
CA PHE A 196 -31.74 13.77 -3.89
C PHE A 196 -32.55 14.31 -5.06
N VAL A 197 -32.01 15.31 -5.74
CA VAL A 197 -32.64 15.91 -6.91
C VAL A 197 -31.81 15.55 -8.14
N PRO A 198 -32.24 14.60 -8.99
CA PRO A 198 -31.57 14.33 -10.27
C PRO A 198 -31.52 15.54 -11.17
N GLY A 199 -30.48 15.66 -11.98
CA GLY A 199 -30.33 16.76 -12.95
C GLY A 199 -28.93 17.37 -12.93
N GLU A 200 -28.85 18.61 -13.38
CA GLU A 200 -27.58 19.35 -13.46
C GLU A 200 -27.11 19.78 -12.08
N HIS A 201 -25.85 19.38 -11.72
CA HIS A 201 -25.18 19.75 -10.50
C HIS A 201 -23.92 20.53 -10.82
N LYS A 202 -23.61 21.52 -9.97
CA LYS A 202 -22.44 22.36 -10.10
C LYS A 202 -21.23 21.67 -9.50
N PHE A 203 -20.16 21.52 -10.30
CA PHE A 203 -18.87 21.01 -9.90
C PHE A 203 -17.79 22.03 -10.16
N ARG A 204 -16.72 22.01 -9.36
CA ARG A 204 -15.48 22.74 -9.62
C ARG A 204 -14.32 21.78 -9.55
N PHE A 205 -13.32 22.01 -10.40
CA PHE A 205 -12.11 21.24 -10.44
C PHE A 205 -10.93 22.15 -10.76
N ALA A 206 -9.83 22.01 -10.01
CA ALA A 206 -8.66 22.85 -10.18
C ALA A 206 -7.46 22.04 -10.69
N VAL A 207 -6.69 22.65 -11.57
CA VAL A 207 -5.46 22.09 -12.13
C VAL A 207 -4.32 23.09 -12.10
N VAL A 208 -3.10 22.60 -11.95
CA VAL A 208 -1.86 23.38 -12.12
C VAL A 208 -1.40 23.19 -13.55
N GLY A 209 -1.44 24.25 -14.36
CA GLY A 209 -1.10 24.23 -15.78
C GLY A 209 -0.91 25.62 -16.35
N ASN A 210 -0.33 25.72 -17.54
CA ASN A 210 0.02 27.01 -18.14
C ASN A 210 -1.11 27.61 -19.00
N GLN A 211 -2.02 26.78 -19.50
CA GLN A 211 -3.03 27.19 -20.48
C GLN A 211 -4.44 26.97 -19.96
N GLU A 212 -5.34 27.90 -20.33
CA GLU A 212 -6.77 27.75 -20.12
C GLU A 212 -7.34 26.72 -21.09
N LYS A 213 -8.15 25.81 -20.57
CA LYS A 213 -8.93 24.87 -21.38
C LYS A 213 -10.24 25.50 -21.83
N SER A 214 -10.59 25.24 -23.10
CA SER A 214 -11.88 25.61 -23.68
C SER A 214 -12.60 24.35 -24.13
N ASP A 215 -13.75 24.09 -23.50
CA ASP A 215 -14.65 22.97 -23.83
C ASP A 215 -16.09 23.42 -23.61
N PRO A 216 -17.07 22.99 -24.43
CA PRO A 216 -18.47 23.38 -24.27
C PRO A 216 -19.10 23.02 -22.92
N SER A 217 -18.57 22.02 -22.23
CA SER A 217 -19.03 21.63 -20.88
C SER A 217 -18.52 22.57 -19.78
N ILE A 218 -17.45 23.32 -20.01
CA ILE A 218 -16.93 24.30 -19.07
C ILE A 218 -17.83 25.54 -19.08
N LYS A 219 -18.45 25.80 -17.94
CA LYS A 219 -19.32 27.01 -17.78
C LYS A 219 -18.51 28.24 -17.43
N LYS A 220 -17.41 28.06 -16.69
CA LYS A 220 -16.51 29.14 -16.29
C LYS A 220 -15.11 28.59 -16.07
N ALA A 221 -14.12 29.27 -16.63
CA ALA A 221 -12.72 29.09 -16.31
C ALA A 221 -12.22 30.31 -15.55
N ARG A 222 -11.41 30.11 -14.53
CA ARG A 222 -10.85 31.18 -13.70
C ARG A 222 -9.41 30.87 -13.37
N ARG A 223 -8.52 31.79 -13.75
CA ARG A 223 -7.13 31.75 -13.27
C ARG A 223 -7.09 32.22 -11.83
N ILE A 224 -6.47 31.45 -10.98
CA ILE A 224 -6.34 31.75 -9.54
C ILE A 224 -5.05 32.51 -9.28
N TYR A 225 -5.11 33.51 -8.39
CA TYR A 225 -3.98 34.36 -7.97
C TYR A 225 -3.89 34.43 -6.46
N PRO A 226 -2.65 34.53 -5.92
CA PRO A 226 -1.34 34.41 -6.59
C PRO A 226 -1.05 32.97 -7.07
N ALA A 227 -0.20 32.81 -8.07
CA ALA A 227 0.31 31.52 -8.48
C ALA A 227 1.26 30.91 -7.42
N PHE A 228 1.50 29.62 -7.46
CA PHE A 228 2.57 28.99 -6.67
C PHE A 228 3.94 29.37 -7.28
N ASN A 229 4.89 29.76 -6.45
CA ASN A 229 6.26 30.01 -6.85
C ASN A 229 7.17 28.95 -6.24
N VAL A 230 7.56 27.97 -7.02
CA VAL A 230 8.41 26.85 -6.60
C VAL A 230 9.73 26.94 -7.37
N LYS A 231 10.87 26.97 -6.65
CA LYS A 231 12.22 27.05 -7.26
C LYS A 231 12.35 28.20 -8.29
N ASN A 232 11.81 29.37 -7.97
CA ASN A 232 11.80 30.57 -8.84
C ASN A 232 10.99 30.39 -10.16
N LYS A 233 10.14 29.39 -10.24
CA LYS A 233 9.23 29.18 -11.35
C LYS A 233 7.78 29.38 -10.87
N SER A 234 7.01 30.12 -11.64
CA SER A 234 5.60 30.37 -11.37
C SER A 234 4.73 29.25 -11.94
N HIS A 235 3.89 28.65 -11.11
CA HIS A 235 2.95 27.61 -11.48
C HIS A 235 1.53 28.14 -11.36
N HIS A 236 0.85 28.29 -12.50
CA HIS A 236 -0.49 28.84 -12.58
C HIS A 236 -1.52 27.79 -12.22
N VAL A 237 -2.62 28.24 -11.63
CA VAL A 237 -3.75 27.39 -11.28
C VAL A 237 -4.98 27.86 -12.02
N TRP A 238 -5.67 26.93 -12.64
CA TRP A 238 -6.95 27.12 -13.28
C TRP A 238 -8.04 26.38 -12.53
N GLU A 239 -9.11 27.07 -12.15
CA GLU A 239 -10.33 26.45 -11.61
C GLU A 239 -11.42 26.47 -12.70
N TYR A 240 -11.99 25.31 -12.96
CA TYR A 240 -13.06 25.11 -13.92
C TYR A 240 -14.37 24.80 -13.22
N GLU A 241 -15.44 25.45 -13.65
CA GLU A 241 -16.79 25.21 -13.17
C GLU A 241 -17.60 24.48 -14.25
N PHE A 242 -18.31 23.45 -13.84
CA PHE A 242 -19.13 22.59 -14.68
C PHE A 242 -20.55 22.51 -14.15
N ASN A 243 -21.53 22.34 -15.06
CA ASN A 243 -22.82 21.76 -14.73
C ASN A 243 -22.88 20.36 -15.32
N MET A 244 -22.89 19.35 -14.48
CA MET A 244 -22.85 17.94 -14.90
C MET A 244 -24.09 17.20 -14.41
N PRO A 245 -24.70 16.36 -15.28
CA PRO A 245 -25.87 15.60 -14.89
C PRO A 245 -25.51 14.48 -13.92
N LEU A 246 -26.12 14.47 -12.74
CA LEU A 246 -26.12 13.34 -11.82
C LEU A 246 -27.47 12.62 -11.92
N LYS A 247 -27.44 11.33 -12.21
CA LYS A 247 -28.63 10.49 -12.38
C LYS A 247 -29.28 10.16 -11.04
N ASP A 248 -28.46 9.87 -10.06
CA ASP A 248 -28.82 9.44 -8.72
C ASP A 248 -27.72 9.79 -7.71
N ASP A 249 -27.98 9.53 -6.43
CA ASP A 249 -27.07 9.80 -5.32
C ASP A 249 -26.12 8.62 -5.06
N SER A 250 -25.74 7.85 -6.10
CA SER A 250 -24.82 6.73 -5.98
C SER A 250 -23.36 7.14 -6.20
N TYR A 251 -22.45 6.38 -5.60
CA TYR A 251 -21.03 6.59 -5.82
C TYR A 251 -20.63 6.35 -7.29
N ALA A 252 -21.23 5.38 -7.94
CA ALA A 252 -21.02 5.11 -9.37
C ALA A 252 -21.33 6.32 -10.25
N SER A 253 -22.47 7.00 -10.00
CA SER A 253 -22.85 8.21 -10.75
C SER A 253 -21.87 9.36 -10.52
N LEU A 254 -21.35 9.52 -9.30
CA LEU A 254 -20.33 10.51 -8.99
C LEU A 254 -19.02 10.20 -9.73
N MET A 255 -18.57 8.94 -9.73
CA MET A 255 -17.35 8.54 -10.43
C MET A 255 -17.46 8.74 -11.94
N GLU A 256 -18.60 8.48 -12.54
CA GLU A 256 -18.85 8.78 -13.95
C GLU A 256 -18.64 10.27 -14.27
N VAL A 257 -19.18 11.15 -13.43
CA VAL A 257 -19.01 12.60 -13.57
C VAL A 257 -17.56 13.02 -13.35
N GLU A 258 -16.90 12.49 -12.32
CA GLU A 258 -15.49 12.78 -12.05
C GLU A 258 -14.59 12.42 -13.23
N GLN A 259 -14.77 11.21 -13.81
CA GLN A 259 -13.97 10.78 -14.97
C GLN A 259 -14.16 11.72 -16.17
N LYS A 260 -15.38 12.22 -16.41
CA LYS A 260 -15.66 13.20 -17.47
C LYS A 260 -14.95 14.53 -17.20
N ILE A 261 -15.03 15.06 -15.97
CA ILE A 261 -14.39 16.31 -15.60
C ILE A 261 -12.88 16.21 -15.81
N ARG A 262 -12.24 15.14 -15.32
CA ARG A 262 -10.80 14.91 -15.48
C ARG A 262 -10.39 14.85 -16.95
N SER A 263 -11.18 14.19 -17.81
CA SER A 263 -10.93 14.13 -19.26
C SER A 263 -10.96 15.50 -19.94
N VAL A 264 -11.88 16.36 -19.51
CA VAL A 264 -12.05 17.71 -20.09
C VAL A 264 -10.91 18.65 -19.70
N VAL A 265 -10.47 18.61 -18.44
CA VAL A 265 -9.49 19.59 -17.93
C VAL A 265 -8.04 19.20 -18.19
N TRP A 266 -7.75 17.94 -18.51
CA TRP A 266 -6.39 17.48 -18.66
C TRP A 266 -5.65 18.15 -19.82
N ASP A 267 -4.37 18.45 -19.59
CA ASP A 267 -3.47 19.05 -20.57
C ASP A 267 -2.03 18.58 -20.36
N VAL A 268 -1.23 18.59 -21.43
CA VAL A 268 0.20 18.21 -21.38
C VAL A 268 1.06 19.13 -20.50
N ASP A 269 0.58 20.35 -20.25
CA ASP A 269 1.20 21.30 -19.31
C ASP A 269 0.78 21.08 -17.85
N GLN A 270 -0.21 20.24 -17.60
CA GLN A 270 -0.65 19.93 -16.24
C GLN A 270 0.46 19.27 -15.44
N THR A 271 0.71 19.77 -14.22
CA THR A 271 1.72 19.22 -13.32
C THR A 271 1.16 18.78 -11.98
N ASP A 272 -0.05 19.23 -11.64
CA ASP A 272 -0.79 18.81 -10.45
C ASP A 272 -2.28 19.09 -10.65
N SER A 273 -3.15 18.52 -9.82
CA SER A 273 -4.59 18.75 -9.87
C SER A 273 -5.26 18.45 -8.54
N ALA A 274 -6.52 18.86 -8.41
CA ALA A 274 -7.37 18.44 -7.31
C ALA A 274 -7.47 16.90 -7.23
N ASP A 275 -7.45 16.38 -6.00
CA ASP A 275 -7.67 14.96 -5.72
C ASP A 275 -9.13 14.58 -5.89
N ILE A 276 -10.03 15.51 -5.55
CA ILE A 276 -11.48 15.34 -5.59
C ILE A 276 -12.15 16.56 -6.22
N PRO A 277 -13.25 16.40 -6.98
CA PRO A 277 -14.05 17.52 -7.41
C PRO A 277 -14.76 18.16 -6.21
N TYR A 278 -14.84 19.49 -6.22
CA TYR A 278 -15.64 20.22 -5.23
C TYR A 278 -17.07 20.40 -5.71
N TYR A 279 -18.04 20.03 -4.88
CA TYR A 279 -19.46 20.24 -5.14
C TYR A 279 -20.26 20.29 -3.83
N ILE A 280 -21.49 20.78 -3.88
CA ILE A 280 -22.42 20.76 -2.76
C ILE A 280 -23.53 19.73 -3.06
N PRO A 281 -23.69 18.67 -2.25
CA PRO A 281 -24.71 17.65 -2.46
C PRO A 281 -26.13 18.27 -2.41
N SER A 282 -27.02 17.83 -3.29
CA SER A 282 -28.45 18.26 -3.25
C SER A 282 -29.20 17.56 -2.11
N SER A 283 -28.81 16.37 -1.72
CA SER A 283 -29.34 15.64 -0.57
C SER A 283 -28.61 16.08 0.71
N TYR A 284 -29.35 16.49 1.74
CA TYR A 284 -28.80 17.02 2.97
C TYR A 284 -29.73 16.73 4.16
N VAL A 285 -29.19 16.80 5.38
CA VAL A 285 -29.93 16.47 6.62
C VAL A 285 -31.15 17.36 6.80
N LYS A 286 -32.28 16.75 7.16
CA LYS A 286 -33.45 17.46 7.67
C LYS A 286 -33.25 17.73 9.16
N GLY A 287 -33.30 19.00 9.57
CA GLY A 287 -33.13 19.38 10.97
C GLY A 287 -33.39 20.87 11.20
N LYS A 288 -33.60 21.23 12.45
CA LYS A 288 -33.79 22.62 12.87
C LYS A 288 -32.49 23.33 13.20
N ASP A 289 -31.54 22.57 13.77
CA ASP A 289 -30.19 23.04 14.04
C ASP A 289 -29.32 22.77 12.79
N PRO A 290 -28.49 23.71 12.33
CA PRO A 290 -27.62 23.51 11.17
C PRO A 290 -26.72 22.28 11.25
N PHE A 291 -26.25 21.93 12.43
CA PHE A 291 -25.22 20.91 12.63
C PHE A 291 -25.64 19.75 13.53
N ARG A 292 -26.71 19.84 14.31
CA ARG A 292 -27.18 18.78 15.22
C ARG A 292 -28.34 18.03 14.62
N THR A 293 -28.34 16.70 14.71
CA THR A 293 -29.42 15.88 14.19
C THR A 293 -30.61 15.78 15.15
N ASP A 294 -31.84 15.69 14.63
CA ASP A 294 -33.03 15.49 15.45
C ASP A 294 -33.12 14.04 15.99
N LYS A 295 -32.49 13.07 15.32
CA LYS A 295 -32.58 11.65 15.71
C LYS A 295 -31.66 11.28 16.88
N TYR A 296 -30.42 11.77 16.88
CA TYR A 296 -29.43 11.51 17.90
C TYR A 296 -28.87 12.81 18.45
N SER A 297 -29.05 13.05 19.74
CA SER A 297 -28.58 14.30 20.38
C SER A 297 -27.06 14.40 20.45
N ASN A 298 -26.35 13.29 20.26
CA ASN A 298 -24.87 13.18 20.27
C ASN A 298 -24.27 12.95 18.88
N LEU A 299 -25.06 13.16 17.78
CA LEU A 299 -24.57 13.14 16.41
C LEU A 299 -24.64 14.56 15.82
N PHE A 300 -23.50 15.04 15.37
CA PHE A 300 -23.35 16.33 14.70
C PHE A 300 -22.93 16.09 13.25
N VAL A 301 -23.52 16.83 12.29
CA VAL A 301 -23.14 16.79 10.88
C VAL A 301 -22.47 18.10 10.52
N LEU A 302 -21.15 18.05 10.31
CA LEU A 302 -20.31 19.20 10.03
C LEU A 302 -19.72 19.06 8.63
N GLY A 303 -20.49 19.32 7.60
CA GLY A 303 -20.07 19.15 6.21
C GLY A 303 -21.07 19.71 5.23
N PRO A 304 -20.84 19.53 3.93
CA PRO A 304 -21.75 20.02 2.89
C PRO A 304 -23.17 19.43 2.97
N SER A 305 -23.32 18.29 3.63
CA SER A 305 -24.62 17.62 3.87
C SER A 305 -25.33 18.07 5.15
N SER A 306 -24.84 19.08 5.87
CA SER A 306 -25.49 19.66 7.06
C SER A 306 -26.87 20.25 6.74
N ALA A 307 -27.70 20.46 7.77
CA ALA A 307 -29.04 21.05 7.64
C ALA A 307 -28.99 22.57 7.36
N ILE A 308 -28.20 22.98 6.37
CA ILE A 308 -28.02 24.36 5.90
C ILE A 308 -28.71 24.52 4.56
N ALA A 309 -29.38 25.64 4.34
CA ALA A 309 -30.01 25.94 3.04
C ALA A 309 -29.01 25.84 1.89
N ARG A 310 -29.38 25.20 0.80
CA ARG A 310 -28.44 24.95 -0.31
C ARG A 310 -27.84 26.23 -0.90
N ALA A 311 -28.57 27.33 -0.91
CA ALA A 311 -28.06 28.62 -1.35
C ALA A 311 -26.94 29.19 -0.47
N GLU A 312 -26.90 28.80 0.79
CA GLU A 312 -25.92 29.28 1.77
C GLU A 312 -24.77 28.29 2.01
N ALA A 313 -24.97 27.02 1.66
CA ALA A 313 -24.03 25.95 1.98
C ALA A 313 -22.60 26.22 1.48
N GLU A 314 -22.44 26.78 0.28
CA GLU A 314 -21.14 27.12 -0.28
C GLU A 314 -20.41 28.19 0.55
N GLN A 315 -21.12 29.18 1.09
CA GLN A 315 -20.55 30.21 1.94
C GLN A 315 -20.15 29.67 3.31
N TRP A 316 -20.89 28.69 3.83
CA TRP A 316 -20.56 28.02 5.08
C TRP A 316 -19.32 27.15 4.99
N MET A 317 -19.03 26.62 3.79
CA MET A 317 -17.86 25.79 3.51
C MET A 317 -16.61 26.63 3.18
N GLU A 318 -16.67 27.96 3.22
CA GLU A 318 -15.48 28.79 3.14
C GLU A 318 -14.60 28.58 4.38
N PRO A 319 -13.26 28.37 4.24
CA PRO A 319 -12.40 27.90 5.32
C PRO A 319 -12.54 28.66 6.65
N ALA A 320 -12.62 29.99 6.61
CA ALA A 320 -12.74 30.79 7.83
C ALA A 320 -14.05 30.49 8.61
N ARG A 321 -15.19 30.47 7.90
CA ARG A 321 -16.50 30.14 8.52
C ARG A 321 -16.60 28.68 8.91
N TYR A 322 -15.98 27.81 8.11
CA TYR A 322 -16.02 26.39 8.35
C TYR A 322 -15.21 26.04 9.61
N MET A 323 -14.04 26.64 9.82
CA MET A 323 -13.25 26.48 11.04
C MET A 323 -14.03 27.02 12.27
N GLU A 324 -14.65 28.19 12.15
CA GLU A 324 -15.48 28.77 13.21
C GLU A 324 -16.66 27.86 13.59
N SER A 325 -17.36 27.32 12.58
CA SER A 325 -18.43 26.35 12.79
C SER A 325 -17.91 25.06 13.45
N GLY A 326 -16.74 24.61 13.02
CA GLY A 326 -16.03 23.47 13.59
C GLY A 326 -15.73 23.66 15.07
N GLU A 327 -15.16 24.79 15.46
CA GLU A 327 -14.88 25.10 16.86
C GLU A 327 -16.17 25.10 17.72
N LYS A 328 -17.25 25.65 17.21
CA LYS A 328 -18.55 25.62 17.89
C LYS A 328 -19.07 24.19 18.08
N VAL A 329 -19.07 23.40 17.00
CA VAL A 329 -19.52 22.01 17.02
C VAL A 329 -18.65 21.15 17.93
N GLY A 330 -17.33 21.36 17.92
CA GLY A 330 -16.40 20.63 18.79
C GLY A 330 -16.68 20.84 20.27
N ARG A 331 -16.91 22.10 20.70
CA ARG A 331 -17.34 22.40 22.08
C ARG A 331 -18.67 21.74 22.45
N GLN A 332 -19.66 21.82 21.55
CA GLN A 332 -20.95 21.18 21.77
C GLN A 332 -20.86 19.64 21.84
N ALA A 333 -19.97 19.05 21.05
CA ALA A 333 -19.73 17.61 21.08
C ALA A 333 -19.06 17.17 22.39
N ALA A 334 -18.10 17.95 22.90
CA ALA A 334 -17.48 17.70 24.19
C ALA A 334 -18.49 17.80 25.34
N GLU A 335 -19.36 18.83 25.35
CA GLU A 335 -20.46 18.97 26.30
C GLU A 335 -21.43 17.79 26.22
N SER A 336 -21.81 17.38 25.01
CA SER A 336 -22.68 16.21 24.79
C SER A 336 -22.04 14.92 25.29
N ALA A 337 -20.73 14.74 25.05
CA ALA A 337 -19.97 13.58 25.54
C ALA A 337 -19.90 13.55 27.07
N ALA A 338 -19.67 14.69 27.72
CA ALA A 338 -19.66 14.81 29.18
C ALA A 338 -21.02 14.44 29.81
N ALA A 339 -22.12 14.79 29.15
CA ALA A 339 -23.47 14.47 29.56
C ALA A 339 -23.92 13.03 29.26
N PHE A 340 -23.18 12.30 28.40
CA PHE A 340 -23.59 10.98 27.88
C PHE A 340 -23.63 9.89 28.98
N GLY A 341 -22.72 9.96 29.95
CA GLY A 341 -22.52 8.92 30.95
C GLY A 341 -21.77 7.71 30.40
N THR A 342 -22.17 6.50 30.85
CA THR A 342 -21.55 5.24 30.40
C THR A 342 -22.32 4.63 29.24
N HIS A 343 -21.57 3.93 28.38
CA HIS A 343 -22.17 3.05 27.37
C HIS A 343 -22.83 1.84 28.03
N GLY A 344 -23.92 1.37 27.44
CA GLY A 344 -24.43 0.02 27.66
C GLY A 344 -23.72 -0.98 26.74
N ASP A 345 -24.33 -2.12 26.49
CA ASP A 345 -23.84 -3.09 25.51
C ASP A 345 -23.91 -2.49 24.10
N ILE A 346 -22.80 -2.54 23.39
CA ILE A 346 -22.69 -1.94 22.06
C ILE A 346 -22.88 -2.98 20.95
N THR A 347 -23.60 -2.58 19.92
CA THR A 347 -23.87 -3.41 18.73
C THR A 347 -23.54 -2.64 17.47
N ILE A 348 -22.95 -3.32 16.50
CA ILE A 348 -22.72 -2.78 15.15
C ILE A 348 -24.06 -2.83 14.42
N ALA A 349 -24.56 -1.69 13.98
CA ALA A 349 -25.81 -1.61 13.24
C ALA A 349 -25.65 -2.17 11.81
N PRO A 350 -26.58 -3.00 11.31
CA PRO A 350 -26.54 -3.45 9.94
C PRO A 350 -26.86 -2.30 8.98
N LEU A 351 -26.27 -2.31 7.78
CA LEU A 351 -26.57 -1.36 6.72
C LEU A 351 -27.99 -1.57 6.16
N VAL A 352 -28.36 -2.84 6.05
CA VAL A 352 -29.71 -3.31 5.66
C VAL A 352 -30.09 -4.45 6.61
N GLU A 353 -31.31 -4.44 7.12
CA GLU A 353 -31.79 -5.44 8.08
C GLU A 353 -31.72 -6.87 7.54
N ASN A 354 -32.02 -7.07 6.25
CA ASN A 354 -32.09 -8.38 5.63
C ASN A 354 -31.21 -8.43 4.37
N GLY A 355 -30.77 -9.64 4.02
CA GLY A 355 -30.04 -9.91 2.79
C GLY A 355 -30.26 -11.36 2.34
N ASP A 356 -29.99 -11.61 1.06
CA ASP A 356 -30.05 -12.95 0.49
C ASP A 356 -28.95 -13.82 1.11
N LYS A 357 -29.31 -14.98 1.62
CA LYS A 357 -28.34 -15.97 2.13
C LYS A 357 -27.66 -16.66 0.95
N TYR A 358 -26.56 -16.07 0.50
CA TYR A 358 -25.78 -16.56 -0.63
C TYR A 358 -24.30 -16.45 -0.35
N GLY A 359 -23.62 -17.58 -0.39
CA GLY A 359 -22.17 -17.62 -0.14
C GLY A 359 -21.77 -17.21 1.28
N GLU A 360 -20.53 -16.86 1.45
CA GLU A 360 -19.92 -16.41 2.68
C GLU A 360 -19.16 -15.09 2.44
N ILE A 361 -19.38 -14.11 3.31
CA ILE A 361 -18.58 -12.88 3.32
C ILE A 361 -17.38 -13.09 4.22
N SER A 362 -16.18 -13.02 3.66
CA SER A 362 -14.91 -13.10 4.37
C SER A 362 -14.21 -11.75 4.32
N MET A 363 -13.87 -11.22 5.49
CA MET A 363 -13.30 -9.90 5.65
C MET A 363 -11.82 -9.98 5.99
N HIS A 364 -11.08 -8.95 5.64
CA HIS A 364 -9.70 -8.82 6.08
C HIS A 364 -9.64 -8.68 7.60
N SER A 365 -8.85 -9.53 8.26
CA SER A 365 -8.65 -9.46 9.71
C SER A 365 -7.50 -8.51 10.05
N PRO A 366 -7.66 -7.63 11.04
CA PRO A 366 -6.56 -6.81 11.52
C PRO A 366 -5.44 -7.70 12.06
N PHE A 367 -4.20 -7.39 11.69
CA PHE A 367 -3.07 -8.18 12.20
C PHE A 367 -2.57 -7.70 13.56
N ARG A 368 -2.84 -6.45 13.95
CA ARG A 368 -2.52 -5.95 15.27
C ARG A 368 -3.57 -6.37 16.27
N PHE A 369 -3.17 -7.25 17.17
CA PHE A 369 -3.99 -7.64 18.30
C PHE A 369 -3.63 -6.75 19.49
N PHE A 370 -4.31 -5.61 19.59
CA PHE A 370 -4.36 -4.92 20.87
C PHE A 370 -5.21 -5.74 21.84
N ALA A 371 -4.84 -5.74 23.11
CA ALA A 371 -5.75 -6.28 24.13
C ALA A 371 -7.08 -5.53 24.00
N PRO A 372 -8.20 -6.22 23.71
CA PRO A 372 -9.45 -5.54 23.41
C PRO A 372 -9.96 -4.84 24.67
N LEU A 373 -10.37 -3.57 24.52
CA LEU A 373 -11.02 -2.84 25.61
C LEU A 373 -12.41 -3.43 25.92
N ALA A 374 -13.10 -3.84 24.87
CA ALA A 374 -14.43 -4.46 24.88
C ALA A 374 -14.65 -5.09 23.51
N VAL A 375 -15.81 -5.72 23.31
CA VAL A 375 -16.26 -6.20 22.00
C VAL A 375 -17.56 -5.54 21.60
N ALA A 376 -17.75 -5.29 20.31
CA ALA A 376 -19.01 -4.91 19.69
C ALA A 376 -19.56 -6.10 18.90
N GLY A 377 -20.81 -6.47 19.15
CA GLY A 377 -21.47 -7.57 18.44
C GLY A 377 -22.14 -7.09 17.16
N TYR A 378 -21.98 -7.82 16.05
CA TYR A 378 -22.81 -7.70 14.86
C TYR A 378 -23.80 -8.86 14.84
N LYS A 379 -25.10 -8.57 14.78
CA LYS A 379 -26.17 -9.60 14.87
C LYS A 379 -26.51 -10.22 13.51
N GLY A 380 -25.85 -9.79 12.46
CA GLY A 380 -26.14 -10.14 11.07
C GLY A 380 -26.98 -9.08 10.38
N GLY A 381 -26.93 -9.06 9.06
CA GLY A 381 -27.66 -8.13 8.21
C GLY A 381 -27.14 -8.16 6.77
N GLY A 382 -27.69 -7.33 5.91
CA GLY A 382 -27.32 -7.28 4.49
C GLY A 382 -26.25 -6.23 4.17
N ILE A 383 -25.33 -6.58 3.27
CA ILE A 383 -24.47 -5.63 2.58
C ILE A 383 -25.09 -5.36 1.21
N PRO A 384 -25.40 -4.09 0.87
CA PRO A 384 -26.02 -3.76 -0.40
C PRO A 384 -25.12 -4.09 -1.59
N VAL A 385 -25.68 -4.68 -2.65
CA VAL A 385 -25.00 -4.91 -3.93
C VAL A 385 -25.03 -3.61 -4.72
N ILE A 386 -23.88 -3.02 -4.98
CA ILE A 386 -23.74 -1.72 -5.62
C ILE A 386 -23.16 -1.81 -7.05
N GLY A 387 -22.83 -3.00 -7.53
CA GLY A 387 -22.33 -3.22 -8.88
C GLY A 387 -22.23 -4.70 -9.25
N GLU A 388 -22.27 -4.99 -10.56
CA GLU A 388 -22.03 -6.33 -11.13
C GLU A 388 -21.18 -6.21 -12.38
N TYR A 389 -20.08 -7.01 -12.44
CA TYR A 389 -19.09 -6.98 -13.50
C TYR A 389 -18.64 -8.39 -13.89
N ASP A 390 -18.08 -8.53 -15.08
CA ASP A 390 -17.43 -9.76 -15.51
C ASP A 390 -16.06 -9.90 -14.84
N VAL A 391 -15.27 -8.83 -14.91
CA VAL A 391 -13.95 -8.73 -14.30
C VAL A 391 -13.88 -7.51 -13.39
N VAL A 392 -13.42 -7.73 -12.17
CA VAL A 392 -13.06 -6.64 -11.26
C VAL A 392 -11.55 -6.68 -11.03
N VAL A 393 -10.89 -5.53 -11.19
CA VAL A 393 -9.48 -5.35 -10.87
C VAL A 393 -9.40 -4.46 -9.64
N ALA A 394 -8.90 -5.00 -8.54
CA ALA A 394 -8.71 -4.27 -7.29
C ALA A 394 -7.27 -3.75 -7.18
N GLY A 395 -7.10 -2.43 -7.27
CA GLY A 395 -5.84 -1.72 -7.34
C GLY A 395 -5.45 -1.34 -8.78
N GLY A 396 -5.40 -0.04 -9.05
CA GLY A 396 -5.05 0.55 -10.35
C GLY A 396 -3.56 0.87 -10.51
N GLY A 397 -2.69 0.12 -9.80
CA GLY A 397 -1.25 0.30 -9.81
C GLY A 397 -0.56 -0.15 -11.10
N THR A 398 0.74 -0.43 -11.00
CA THR A 398 1.61 -0.77 -12.16
C THR A 398 1.12 -1.99 -12.95
N ALA A 399 0.56 -3.00 -12.28
CA ALA A 399 -0.02 -4.18 -12.93
C ALA A 399 -1.53 -4.03 -13.17
N GLY A 400 -2.26 -3.40 -12.23
CA GLY A 400 -3.72 -3.37 -12.27
C GLY A 400 -4.32 -2.51 -13.38
N ALA A 401 -3.74 -1.34 -13.66
CA ALA A 401 -4.21 -0.51 -14.77
C ALA A 401 -4.07 -1.25 -16.12
N PRO A 402 -2.91 -1.87 -16.46
CA PRO A 402 -2.80 -2.73 -17.65
C PRO A 402 -3.77 -3.92 -17.66
N ALA A 403 -4.06 -4.53 -16.49
CA ALA A 403 -5.00 -5.64 -16.40
C ALA A 403 -6.43 -5.22 -16.76
N ALA A 404 -6.89 -4.09 -16.24
CA ALA A 404 -8.21 -3.55 -16.57
C ALA A 404 -8.31 -3.17 -18.05
N ILE A 405 -7.27 -2.51 -18.61
CA ILE A 405 -7.21 -2.14 -20.02
C ILE A 405 -7.30 -3.41 -20.90
N SER A 406 -6.53 -4.45 -20.57
CA SER A 406 -6.51 -5.69 -21.33
C SER A 406 -7.86 -6.41 -21.28
N ALA A 407 -8.45 -6.55 -20.10
CA ALA A 407 -9.75 -7.20 -19.95
C ALA A 407 -10.86 -6.43 -20.70
N ALA A 408 -10.93 -5.12 -20.55
CA ALA A 408 -11.92 -4.30 -21.22
C ALA A 408 -11.75 -4.30 -22.75
N ARG A 409 -10.53 -4.29 -23.27
CA ARG A 409 -10.25 -4.42 -24.72
C ARG A 409 -10.74 -5.74 -25.32
N LYS A 410 -10.94 -6.77 -24.49
CA LYS A 410 -11.57 -8.05 -24.91
C LYS A 410 -13.10 -7.98 -24.91
N GLY A 411 -13.69 -6.86 -24.48
CA GLY A 411 -15.13 -6.62 -24.51
C GLY A 411 -15.90 -7.17 -23.30
N VAL A 412 -15.22 -7.64 -22.25
CA VAL A 412 -15.89 -8.03 -21.00
C VAL A 412 -16.12 -6.82 -20.09
N LYS A 413 -17.27 -6.77 -19.39
CA LYS A 413 -17.63 -5.67 -18.49
C LYS A 413 -16.63 -5.61 -17.33
N THR A 414 -15.81 -4.57 -17.33
CA THR A 414 -14.65 -4.45 -16.42
C THR A 414 -14.78 -3.25 -15.49
N LEU A 415 -14.50 -3.44 -14.20
CA LEU A 415 -14.35 -2.38 -13.21
C LEU A 415 -12.92 -2.34 -12.69
N LEU A 416 -12.34 -1.16 -12.67
CA LEU A 416 -11.06 -0.87 -12.03
C LEU A 416 -11.27 -0.03 -10.77
N LEU A 417 -10.81 -0.54 -9.63
CA LEU A 417 -10.84 0.14 -8.34
C LEU A 417 -9.45 0.66 -7.98
N GLU A 418 -9.37 1.88 -7.46
CA GLU A 418 -8.14 2.47 -6.96
C GLU A 418 -8.39 3.28 -5.68
N SER A 419 -7.55 3.09 -4.69
CA SER A 419 -7.62 3.80 -3.41
C SER A 419 -7.21 5.27 -3.50
N LEU A 420 -6.39 5.61 -4.48
CA LEU A 420 -6.01 6.99 -4.82
C LEU A 420 -6.96 7.59 -5.86
N HIS A 421 -6.61 8.76 -6.34
CA HIS A 421 -7.36 9.50 -7.36
C HIS A 421 -6.69 9.46 -8.75
N GLY A 422 -5.89 8.43 -9.02
CA GLY A 422 -5.23 8.23 -10.31
C GLY A 422 -4.51 6.90 -10.41
N LEU A 423 -4.12 6.51 -11.62
CA LEU A 423 -3.62 5.19 -11.96
C LEU A 423 -2.09 5.15 -12.11
N GLY A 424 -1.53 3.94 -12.14
CA GLY A 424 -0.12 3.66 -12.37
C GLY A 424 0.69 3.36 -11.10
N GLY A 425 0.17 3.66 -9.92
CA GLY A 425 0.77 3.30 -8.63
C GLY A 425 2.16 3.87 -8.45
N ILE A 426 3.16 2.99 -8.24
CA ILE A 426 4.54 3.40 -7.99
C ILE A 426 5.15 4.19 -9.16
N SER A 427 4.70 3.94 -10.39
CA SER A 427 5.18 4.59 -11.59
C SER A 427 4.65 6.03 -11.77
N THR A 428 3.74 6.46 -10.93
CA THR A 428 3.07 7.76 -10.95
C THR A 428 3.06 8.37 -9.55
N PHE A 429 2.15 7.97 -8.68
CA PHE A 429 1.98 8.52 -7.33
C PHE A 429 3.07 8.12 -6.33
N GLY A 430 3.86 7.08 -6.65
CA GLY A 430 5.07 6.70 -5.90
C GLY A 430 6.36 7.36 -6.40
N PHE A 431 6.31 8.24 -7.40
CA PHE A 431 7.43 9.03 -7.94
C PHE A 431 8.61 8.22 -8.49
N ILE A 432 8.40 7.00 -8.96
CA ILE A 432 9.41 6.25 -9.69
C ILE A 432 9.14 6.36 -11.21
N GLY A 433 9.24 7.59 -11.74
CA GLY A 433 9.00 7.91 -13.15
C GLY A 433 10.16 7.55 -14.08
N ARG A 434 10.80 6.41 -13.83
CA ARG A 434 11.92 5.87 -14.60
C ARG A 434 11.94 4.36 -14.60
N TYR A 435 12.26 3.75 -15.74
CA TYR A 435 12.65 2.34 -15.78
C TYR A 435 14.15 2.18 -15.49
N THR A 436 14.47 1.29 -14.56
CA THR A 436 15.85 0.89 -14.26
C THR A 436 16.21 -0.43 -14.95
N ALA A 437 15.22 -1.30 -15.15
CA ALA A 437 15.33 -2.63 -15.75
C ALA A 437 13.97 -3.04 -16.33
N GLY A 438 13.88 -4.22 -16.95
CA GLY A 438 12.65 -4.85 -17.39
C GLY A 438 12.53 -5.02 -18.90
N TYR A 439 11.58 -5.87 -19.29
CA TYR A 439 11.27 -6.24 -20.68
C TYR A 439 10.38 -5.18 -21.33
N ARG A 440 11.00 -4.21 -22.02
CA ARG A 440 10.32 -3.06 -22.63
C ARG A 440 9.72 -3.36 -23.99
N LYS A 441 9.03 -4.52 -24.12
CA LYS A 441 8.26 -4.90 -25.32
C LYS A 441 6.78 -5.05 -24.96
N GLY A 442 5.97 -5.47 -25.92
CA GLY A 442 4.56 -5.73 -25.70
C GLY A 442 3.76 -4.52 -25.27
N PHE A 443 2.99 -4.63 -24.19
CA PHE A 443 2.19 -3.53 -23.65
C PHE A 443 3.09 -2.39 -23.14
N THR A 444 4.24 -2.71 -22.56
CA THR A 444 5.20 -1.67 -22.13
C THR A 444 5.70 -0.83 -23.30
N ALA A 445 5.96 -1.42 -24.46
CA ALA A 445 6.34 -0.64 -25.65
C ALA A 445 5.20 0.28 -26.12
N GLU A 446 3.94 -0.11 -25.89
CA GLU A 446 2.79 0.78 -26.13
C GLU A 446 2.79 1.98 -25.22
N VAL A 447 3.06 1.78 -23.92
CA VAL A 447 3.23 2.86 -22.94
C VAL A 447 4.38 3.79 -23.35
N ASP A 448 5.53 3.24 -23.76
CA ASP A 448 6.71 4.03 -24.17
C ASP A 448 6.39 4.91 -25.37
N VAL A 449 5.74 4.35 -26.39
CA VAL A 449 5.32 5.13 -27.57
C VAL A 449 4.32 6.23 -27.18
N ALA A 450 3.40 5.93 -26.29
CA ALA A 450 2.43 6.92 -25.79
C ALA A 450 3.14 8.09 -25.11
N MET A 451 4.08 7.81 -24.21
CA MET A 451 4.83 8.86 -23.51
C MET A 451 5.66 9.75 -24.48
N GLN A 452 6.20 9.18 -25.54
CA GLN A 452 6.97 9.91 -26.56
C GLN A 452 6.10 10.72 -27.51
N THR A 453 4.82 10.40 -27.64
CA THR A 453 3.92 10.99 -28.63
C THR A 453 2.77 11.80 -28.03
N ILE A 454 2.64 11.83 -26.70
CA ILE A 454 1.57 12.55 -26.01
C ILE A 454 1.73 14.08 -26.13
N ALA A 455 2.96 14.57 -26.22
CA ALA A 455 3.26 15.96 -26.43
C ALA A 455 3.94 16.19 -27.80
N PRO A 456 3.72 17.35 -28.45
CA PRO A 456 4.45 17.75 -29.65
C PRO A 456 5.96 17.77 -29.44
N ALA A 457 6.74 17.59 -30.53
CA ALA A 457 8.21 17.51 -30.46
C ALA A 457 8.87 18.80 -29.98
N ASP A 458 8.22 19.95 -30.15
CA ASP A 458 8.65 21.27 -29.70
C ASP A 458 8.23 21.62 -28.28
N HIS A 459 7.42 20.76 -27.64
CA HIS A 459 6.97 20.97 -26.25
C HIS A 459 8.12 20.81 -25.25
N SER A 460 8.21 21.69 -24.27
CA SER A 460 9.31 21.74 -23.28
C SER A 460 9.49 20.44 -22.45
N ARG A 461 8.42 19.65 -22.30
CA ARG A 461 8.42 18.36 -21.59
C ARG A 461 8.44 17.15 -22.55
N HIS A 462 8.67 17.37 -23.85
CA HIS A 462 8.69 16.26 -24.84
C HIS A 462 9.72 15.21 -24.47
N ILE A 463 9.32 13.95 -24.54
CA ILE A 463 10.15 12.78 -24.23
C ILE A 463 10.84 12.30 -25.51
N LYS A 464 12.17 12.24 -25.45
CA LYS A 464 12.99 11.73 -26.58
C LYS A 464 12.73 10.24 -26.78
N LYS A 465 12.91 9.80 -28.01
CA LYS A 465 12.88 8.37 -28.35
C LYS A 465 13.85 7.58 -27.44
N ASP A 466 13.41 6.41 -27.04
CA ASP A 466 14.16 5.47 -26.17
C ASP A 466 14.44 5.98 -24.74
N SER A 467 13.85 7.11 -24.32
CA SER A 467 13.91 7.55 -22.92
C SER A 467 13.34 6.47 -21.98
N SER A 468 13.96 6.34 -20.81
CA SER A 468 13.43 5.55 -19.72
C SER A 468 12.57 6.36 -18.73
N ASP A 469 12.52 7.69 -18.89
CA ASP A 469 11.85 8.63 -18.00
C ASP A 469 10.55 9.14 -18.61
N TRP A 470 9.58 9.47 -17.75
CA TRP A 470 8.30 10.10 -18.15
C TRP A 470 7.78 11.07 -17.09
N PRO A 471 6.97 12.08 -17.47
CA PRO A 471 6.18 12.86 -16.54
C PRO A 471 5.11 11.99 -15.90
N LEU A 472 5.00 12.07 -14.56
CA LEU A 472 4.13 11.18 -13.77
C LEU A 472 2.64 11.37 -14.13
N ASP A 473 2.23 12.62 -14.27
CA ASP A 473 0.87 13.04 -14.65
C ASP A 473 0.47 12.53 -16.04
N TRP A 474 1.41 12.51 -17.02
CA TRP A 474 1.12 11.98 -18.34
C TRP A 474 0.81 10.50 -18.33
N LYS A 475 1.59 9.72 -17.59
CA LYS A 475 1.39 8.27 -17.52
C LYS A 475 0.13 7.91 -16.75
N ALA A 476 -0.16 8.64 -15.67
CA ALA A 476 -1.39 8.44 -14.89
C ALA A 476 -2.63 8.70 -15.74
N GLU A 477 -2.63 9.80 -16.50
CA GLU A 477 -3.74 10.17 -17.38
C GLU A 477 -3.86 9.22 -18.57
N TRP A 478 -2.74 8.83 -19.17
CA TRP A 478 -2.76 7.87 -20.27
C TRP A 478 -3.43 6.54 -19.85
N TYR A 479 -3.05 5.99 -18.68
CA TYR A 479 -3.71 4.78 -18.19
C TYR A 479 -5.21 4.98 -17.98
N ARG A 480 -5.62 6.12 -17.42
CA ARG A 480 -7.02 6.44 -17.17
C ARG A 480 -7.79 6.54 -18.50
N ALA A 481 -7.25 7.27 -19.46
CA ALA A 481 -7.88 7.44 -20.77
C ALA A 481 -7.97 6.12 -21.55
N GLU A 482 -6.91 5.30 -21.56
CA GLU A 482 -6.91 3.97 -22.20
C GLU A 482 -7.93 3.01 -21.58
N ALA A 483 -8.03 3.00 -20.24
CA ALA A 483 -9.02 2.16 -19.56
C ALA A 483 -10.47 2.57 -19.91
N LEU A 484 -10.75 3.88 -19.91
CA LEU A 484 -12.07 4.40 -20.30
C LEU A 484 -12.39 4.13 -21.78
N MET A 485 -11.42 4.32 -22.67
CA MET A 485 -11.61 4.02 -24.10
C MET A 485 -11.80 2.53 -24.37
N ALA A 486 -11.18 1.67 -23.59
CA ALA A 486 -11.43 0.25 -23.63
C ALA A 486 -12.81 -0.15 -23.09
N GLY A 487 -13.50 0.75 -22.41
CA GLY A 487 -14.83 0.52 -21.83
C GLY A 487 -14.81 0.03 -20.38
N ALA A 488 -13.71 0.24 -19.66
CA ALA A 488 -13.67 -0.04 -18.22
C ALA A 488 -14.30 1.12 -17.43
N ASP A 489 -15.07 0.78 -16.39
CA ASP A 489 -15.45 1.72 -15.36
C ASP A 489 -14.29 1.92 -14.38
N ILE A 490 -14.08 3.13 -13.86
CA ILE A 490 -13.02 3.46 -12.90
C ILE A 490 -13.64 4.10 -11.67
N TRP A 491 -13.39 3.49 -10.50
CA TRP A 491 -13.74 4.08 -9.21
C TRP A 491 -12.48 4.40 -8.43
N PHE A 492 -12.26 5.69 -8.21
CA PHE A 492 -11.21 6.20 -7.34
C PHE A 492 -11.64 6.16 -5.87
N GLN A 493 -10.74 6.44 -4.94
CA GLN A 493 -11.00 6.49 -3.50
C GLN A 493 -11.82 5.28 -3.00
N THR A 494 -11.52 4.11 -3.52
CA THR A 494 -12.22 2.87 -3.20
C THR A 494 -11.22 1.83 -2.68
N ILE A 495 -11.43 1.38 -1.44
CA ILE A 495 -10.63 0.32 -0.82
C ILE A 495 -11.43 -0.99 -0.88
N ALA A 496 -10.80 -2.05 -1.34
CA ALA A 496 -11.34 -3.39 -1.26
C ALA A 496 -10.84 -4.08 0.02
N GLY A 497 -11.74 -4.60 0.87
CA GLY A 497 -11.39 -5.11 2.19
C GLY A 497 -12.03 -6.45 2.55
N GLY A 498 -12.64 -7.14 1.59
CA GLY A 498 -13.24 -8.45 1.80
C GLY A 498 -13.75 -9.06 0.51
N VAL A 499 -14.21 -10.28 0.58
CA VAL A 499 -14.73 -11.05 -0.55
C VAL A 499 -16.06 -11.72 -0.24
N LEU A 500 -16.85 -11.92 -1.28
CA LEU A 500 -17.96 -12.86 -1.31
C LEU A 500 -17.44 -14.15 -1.96
N LYS A 501 -17.47 -15.26 -1.24
CA LYS A 501 -17.06 -16.57 -1.74
C LYS A 501 -18.18 -17.60 -1.65
N ASN A 502 -18.20 -18.52 -2.59
CA ASN A 502 -19.08 -19.68 -2.62
C ASN A 502 -18.20 -20.94 -2.68
N GLY A 503 -17.97 -21.57 -1.51
CA GLY A 503 -16.88 -22.51 -1.35
C GLY A 503 -15.52 -21.81 -1.58
N ASN A 504 -14.74 -22.30 -2.53
CA ASN A 504 -13.43 -21.72 -2.90
C ASN A 504 -13.53 -20.65 -3.99
N LYS A 505 -14.69 -20.44 -4.60
CA LYS A 505 -14.89 -19.50 -5.71
C LYS A 505 -15.17 -18.11 -5.21
N ILE A 506 -14.37 -17.16 -5.64
CA ILE A 506 -14.64 -15.74 -5.41
C ILE A 506 -15.70 -15.27 -6.41
N GLU A 507 -16.79 -14.66 -5.92
CA GLU A 507 -17.91 -14.21 -6.73
C GLU A 507 -18.30 -12.74 -6.45
N GLY A 508 -17.49 -12.04 -5.67
CA GLY A 508 -17.64 -10.63 -5.39
C GLY A 508 -16.62 -10.12 -4.40
N ILE A 509 -16.63 -8.82 -4.20
CA ILE A 509 -15.74 -8.12 -3.26
C ILE A 509 -16.52 -7.13 -2.40
N ILE A 510 -16.05 -6.92 -1.18
CA ILE A 510 -16.52 -5.87 -0.29
C ILE A 510 -15.64 -4.65 -0.48
N VAL A 511 -16.27 -3.51 -0.73
CA VAL A 511 -15.59 -2.25 -0.95
C VAL A 511 -16.03 -1.19 0.05
N TYR A 512 -15.11 -0.27 0.33
CA TYR A 512 -15.33 0.92 1.14
C TYR A 512 -15.05 2.15 0.30
N THR A 513 -16.01 3.04 0.25
CA THR A 513 -15.98 4.30 -0.48
C THR A 513 -16.26 5.45 0.48
N PRO A 514 -16.09 6.72 0.07
CA PRO A 514 -16.58 7.86 0.85
C PRO A 514 -18.09 7.80 1.18
N TYR A 515 -18.85 6.97 0.47
CA TYR A 515 -20.30 6.77 0.70
C TYR A 515 -20.60 5.59 1.65
N GLY A 516 -19.57 4.83 2.03
CA GLY A 516 -19.69 3.68 2.93
C GLY A 516 -19.38 2.36 2.28
N GLN A 517 -19.85 1.29 2.92
CA GLN A 517 -19.60 -0.09 2.54
C GLN A 517 -20.60 -0.57 1.47
N GLY A 518 -20.10 -1.36 0.50
CA GLY A 518 -20.93 -2.02 -0.49
C GLY A 518 -20.30 -3.33 -0.99
N LEU A 519 -21.08 -4.11 -1.72
CA LEU A 519 -20.66 -5.34 -2.37
C LEU A 519 -20.72 -5.18 -3.89
N ILE A 520 -19.66 -5.58 -4.57
CA ILE A 520 -19.59 -5.65 -6.04
C ILE A 520 -19.45 -7.11 -6.42
N ARG A 521 -20.37 -7.63 -7.22
CA ARG A 521 -20.31 -8.99 -7.75
C ARG A 521 -19.39 -9.05 -8.96
N CYS A 522 -18.64 -10.17 -9.10
CA CYS A 522 -17.78 -10.41 -10.26
C CYS A 522 -17.69 -11.89 -10.59
N LYS A 523 -17.40 -12.20 -11.88
CA LYS A 523 -17.11 -13.55 -12.32
C LYS A 523 -15.64 -13.90 -12.15
N ARG A 524 -14.74 -12.91 -12.32
CA ARG A 524 -13.29 -13.03 -12.11
C ARG A 524 -12.77 -11.81 -11.37
N LEU A 525 -11.84 -12.06 -10.46
CA LEU A 525 -11.14 -11.04 -9.67
C LEU A 525 -9.66 -11.04 -10.02
N ILE A 526 -9.10 -9.85 -10.21
CA ILE A 526 -7.66 -9.64 -10.25
C ILE A 526 -7.29 -8.80 -9.03
N ASP A 527 -6.62 -9.42 -8.08
CA ASP A 527 -6.06 -8.76 -6.91
C ASP A 527 -4.72 -8.11 -7.28
N SER A 528 -4.77 -6.83 -7.59
CA SER A 528 -3.62 -5.96 -7.88
C SER A 528 -3.37 -4.94 -6.76
N THR A 529 -3.79 -5.24 -5.53
CA THR A 529 -3.60 -4.37 -4.34
C THR A 529 -2.13 -4.22 -3.95
N GLY A 530 -1.27 -5.05 -4.52
CA GLY A 530 0.17 -5.07 -4.28
C GLY A 530 0.59 -5.86 -3.04
N SER A 531 -0.33 -6.21 -2.15
CA SER A 531 -0.11 -7.01 -0.93
C SER A 531 -1.11 -8.17 -0.81
N ALA A 532 -1.73 -8.59 -1.93
CA ALA A 532 -2.69 -9.69 -1.98
C ALA A 532 -3.86 -9.54 -0.97
N ASP A 533 -4.34 -8.32 -0.77
CA ASP A 533 -5.31 -8.01 0.28
C ASP A 533 -6.58 -8.87 0.19
N LEU A 534 -7.11 -9.09 -1.02
CA LEU A 534 -8.34 -9.86 -1.23
C LEU A 534 -8.13 -11.38 -1.20
N ALA A 535 -7.00 -11.85 -1.70
CA ALA A 535 -6.67 -13.28 -1.58
C ALA A 535 -6.52 -13.66 -0.11
N ILE A 536 -5.85 -12.82 0.69
CA ILE A 536 -5.68 -13.04 2.14
C ILE A 536 -7.03 -12.90 2.87
N ALA A 537 -7.86 -11.93 2.51
CA ALA A 537 -9.22 -11.81 3.05
C ALA A 537 -10.07 -13.06 2.75
N ALA A 538 -9.85 -13.71 1.60
CA ALA A 538 -10.49 -14.97 1.23
C ALA A 538 -9.96 -16.19 1.99
N GLY A 539 -8.88 -16.04 2.76
CA GLY A 539 -8.25 -17.10 3.55
C GLY A 539 -7.02 -17.75 2.90
N ALA A 540 -6.43 -17.14 1.85
CA ALA A 540 -5.18 -17.62 1.28
C ALA A 540 -4.04 -17.54 2.31
N GLU A 541 -3.20 -18.57 2.36
CA GLU A 541 -1.94 -18.49 3.09
C GLU A 541 -0.97 -17.52 2.40
N PHE A 542 -0.12 -16.89 3.17
CA PHE A 542 0.84 -15.90 2.67
C PHE A 542 2.14 -15.92 3.48
N GLU A 543 3.18 -15.36 2.87
CA GLU A 543 4.47 -15.09 3.52
C GLU A 543 4.64 -13.58 3.73
N TYR A 544 5.18 -13.23 4.88
CA TYR A 544 5.49 -11.86 5.27
C TYR A 544 6.51 -11.83 6.41
N THR A 545 6.92 -10.63 6.83
CA THR A 545 7.70 -10.48 8.06
C THR A 545 6.93 -10.98 9.28
N GLY A 546 7.60 -11.67 10.17
CA GLY A 546 7.01 -12.26 11.37
C GLY A 546 8.09 -12.81 12.30
N LYS A 547 7.73 -13.63 13.29
CA LYS A 547 8.65 -14.14 14.32
C LYS A 547 9.89 -14.87 13.76
N GLU A 548 9.76 -15.52 12.62
CA GLU A 548 10.88 -16.25 12.00
C GLU A 548 11.88 -15.28 11.38
N SER A 549 11.39 -14.19 10.83
CA SER A 549 12.22 -13.22 10.14
C SER A 549 11.65 -11.80 10.15
N LEU A 550 12.53 -10.86 10.40
CA LEU A 550 12.29 -9.43 10.22
C LEU A 550 13.10 -8.92 9.02
N ALA A 551 13.04 -9.64 7.92
CA ALA A 551 13.68 -9.21 6.69
C ALA A 551 12.79 -8.18 5.99
N VAL A 552 13.21 -6.94 5.99
CA VAL A 552 12.50 -5.83 5.38
C VAL A 552 13.36 -5.14 4.34
N GLN A 553 12.70 -4.48 3.39
CA GLN A 553 13.38 -3.66 2.39
C GLN A 553 13.06 -2.19 2.65
N GLY A 554 14.02 -1.32 2.31
CA GLY A 554 13.88 0.12 2.46
C GLY A 554 12.64 0.66 1.76
N ALA A 555 12.01 1.61 2.43
CA ALA A 555 10.80 2.28 1.99
C ALA A 555 10.88 3.79 2.30
N GLY A 556 9.90 4.53 1.87
CA GLY A 556 9.77 5.94 2.19
C GLY A 556 8.72 6.64 1.36
N LEU A 557 8.68 7.94 1.54
CA LEU A 557 7.97 8.90 0.70
C LEU A 557 8.95 10.00 0.34
N GLY A 558 8.94 10.41 -0.92
CA GLY A 558 9.74 11.52 -1.40
C GLY A 558 9.00 12.86 -1.30
N LYS A 559 9.74 13.97 -1.41
CA LYS A 559 9.17 15.28 -1.67
C LYS A 559 8.61 15.35 -3.08
N TYR A 560 7.69 16.28 -3.28
CA TYR A 560 7.13 16.60 -4.58
C TYR A 560 7.19 18.10 -4.86
N ASP A 561 7.75 18.47 -6.01
CA ASP A 561 7.61 19.80 -6.60
C ASP A 561 6.95 19.66 -7.97
N PRO A 562 6.09 20.60 -8.42
CA PRO A 562 5.37 20.49 -9.68
C PRO A 562 6.32 20.24 -10.87
N GLY A 563 6.09 19.13 -11.57
CA GLY A 563 6.91 18.66 -12.69
C GLY A 563 8.07 17.74 -12.32
N ASP A 564 8.26 17.41 -11.06
CA ASP A 564 9.17 16.33 -10.66
C ASP A 564 8.69 14.99 -11.24
N HIS A 565 9.63 14.13 -11.62
CA HIS A 565 9.31 12.84 -12.24
C HIS A 565 9.97 11.65 -11.53
N TYR A 566 10.98 11.88 -10.71
CA TYR A 566 11.70 10.79 -10.04
C TYR A 566 12.20 11.20 -8.66
N ASN A 567 11.80 10.43 -7.66
CA ASN A 567 12.29 10.56 -6.30
C ASN A 567 12.25 9.20 -5.61
N ASN A 568 13.35 8.45 -5.64
CA ASN A 568 13.47 7.16 -4.99
C ASN A 568 14.03 7.33 -3.58
N THR A 569 13.40 6.73 -2.56
CA THR A 569 13.80 6.87 -1.16
C THR A 569 13.75 5.54 -0.39
N ASP A 570 14.66 5.41 0.59
CA ASP A 570 14.84 4.22 1.44
C ASP A 570 15.09 4.60 2.91
N TRP A 571 14.63 5.74 3.35
CA TRP A 571 14.98 6.27 4.66
C TRP A 571 14.31 5.57 5.85
N THR A 572 13.31 4.73 5.62
CA THR A 572 12.58 4.00 6.67
C THR A 572 12.12 2.63 6.21
N PHE A 573 11.41 1.92 7.06
CA PHE A 573 10.58 0.76 6.72
C PHE A 573 9.12 1.09 6.95
N VAL A 574 8.21 0.49 6.19
CA VAL A 574 6.76 0.63 6.39
C VAL A 574 6.03 -0.64 5.99
N ASP A 575 5.16 -1.09 6.86
CA ASP A 575 4.12 -2.07 6.55
C ASP A 575 2.91 -1.34 5.97
N ASP A 576 2.76 -1.36 4.65
CA ASP A 576 1.68 -0.65 3.96
C ASP A 576 0.29 -1.31 4.16
N SER A 577 0.24 -2.47 4.79
CA SER A 577 -0.99 -3.10 5.25
C SER A 577 -1.38 -2.68 6.68
N ASP A 578 -0.55 -1.90 7.36
CA ASP A 578 -0.80 -1.37 8.69
C ASP A 578 -1.08 0.13 8.64
N VAL A 579 -2.32 0.49 8.88
CA VAL A 579 -2.77 1.88 8.81
C VAL A 579 -2.08 2.80 9.83
N LEU A 580 -1.63 2.28 10.98
CA LEU A 580 -0.88 3.06 11.97
C LEU A 580 0.52 3.38 11.46
N ASP A 581 1.17 2.39 10.85
CA ASP A 581 2.50 2.57 10.27
C ASP A 581 2.46 3.51 9.06
N VAL A 582 1.45 3.38 8.21
CA VAL A 582 1.20 4.31 7.09
C VAL A 582 0.98 5.73 7.61
N THR A 583 0.18 5.90 8.67
CA THR A 583 -0.06 7.21 9.29
C THR A 583 1.26 7.81 9.83
N ARG A 584 2.06 7.01 10.57
CA ARG A 584 3.40 7.39 11.04
C ARG A 584 4.30 7.86 9.90
N LEU A 585 4.33 7.10 8.80
CA LEU A 585 5.15 7.43 7.64
C LEU A 585 4.79 8.80 7.05
N PHE A 586 3.50 9.08 6.89
CA PHE A 586 3.04 10.37 6.36
C PHE A 586 3.37 11.54 7.29
N ILE A 587 3.26 11.36 8.61
CA ILE A 587 3.67 12.35 9.60
C ILE A 587 5.17 12.65 9.46
N GLN A 588 6.00 11.63 9.53
CA GLN A 588 7.45 11.77 9.45
C GLN A 588 7.91 12.35 8.11
N CYS A 589 7.28 11.95 7.00
CA CYS A 589 7.61 12.46 5.68
C CYS A 589 7.36 13.96 5.56
N LYS A 590 6.26 14.47 6.13
CA LYS A 590 5.94 15.90 6.12
C LYS A 590 6.99 16.72 6.88
N VAL A 591 7.43 16.22 8.05
CA VAL A 591 8.50 16.86 8.83
C VAL A 591 9.82 16.85 8.07
N LYS A 592 10.20 15.70 7.52
CA LYS A 592 11.43 15.52 6.75
C LYS A 592 11.53 16.45 5.54
N ASN A 593 10.40 16.75 4.91
CA ASN A 593 10.33 17.56 3.69
C ASN A 593 9.75 18.95 3.93
N GLN A 594 9.76 19.43 5.16
CA GLN A 594 9.26 20.77 5.50
C GLN A 594 9.86 21.85 4.60
N GLY A 595 9.02 22.75 4.10
CA GLY A 595 9.42 23.83 3.20
C GLY A 595 9.41 23.49 1.70
N ASN A 596 9.22 22.22 1.32
CA ASN A 596 8.95 21.85 -0.08
C ASN A 596 7.47 22.10 -0.44
N TYR A 597 7.14 21.98 -1.72
CA TYR A 597 5.77 22.19 -2.22
C TYR A 597 4.81 21.17 -1.63
N ASP A 598 5.09 19.85 -1.78
CA ASP A 598 4.30 18.76 -1.23
C ASP A 598 5.15 17.49 -1.07
N ILE A 599 4.52 16.38 -0.71
CA ILE A 599 5.08 15.03 -0.61
C ILE A 599 4.30 14.05 -1.48
N GLY A 600 4.89 12.87 -1.71
CA GLY A 600 4.25 11.76 -2.41
C GLY A 600 2.96 11.29 -1.74
N LYS A 601 2.12 10.60 -2.53
CA LYS A 601 0.81 10.11 -2.10
C LYS A 601 0.76 8.59 -1.91
N LEU A 602 1.79 7.87 -2.38
CA LEU A 602 1.91 6.42 -2.27
C LEU A 602 3.26 6.03 -1.66
N PRO A 603 3.29 5.28 -0.55
CA PRO A 603 4.53 4.77 0.03
C PRO A 603 5.32 3.90 -0.96
N GLN A 604 6.63 4.15 -1.04
CA GLN A 604 7.55 3.37 -1.87
C GLN A 604 7.99 2.11 -1.12
N THR A 605 7.07 1.18 -0.88
CA THR A 605 7.36 -0.06 -0.19
C THR A 605 7.74 -1.17 -1.18
N ARG A 606 8.71 -2.01 -0.80
CA ARG A 606 9.22 -3.13 -1.59
C ARG A 606 9.04 -4.48 -0.89
N GLU A 607 8.86 -4.48 0.42
CA GLU A 607 8.46 -5.67 1.19
C GLU A 607 6.96 -5.69 1.32
N ARG A 608 6.32 -6.77 0.85
CA ARG A 608 4.87 -6.92 0.84
C ARG A 608 4.46 -8.35 1.13
N ARG A 609 3.21 -8.57 1.52
CA ARG A 609 2.63 -9.91 1.67
C ARG A 609 2.60 -10.60 0.31
N ARG A 610 3.02 -11.84 0.26
CA ARG A 610 3.05 -12.69 -0.95
C ARG A 610 2.21 -13.94 -0.67
N VAL A 611 1.26 -14.24 -1.56
CA VAL A 611 0.44 -15.45 -1.40
C VAL A 611 1.29 -16.71 -1.53
N LYS A 612 0.92 -17.76 -0.82
CA LYS A 612 1.32 -19.11 -1.19
C LYS A 612 0.49 -19.51 -2.40
N ALA A 613 1.12 -19.42 -3.56
CA ALA A 613 0.53 -19.77 -4.83
C ALA A 613 0.77 -21.26 -5.15
N GLU A 614 0.15 -21.77 -6.20
CA GLU A 614 0.39 -23.13 -6.67
C GLU A 614 1.86 -23.37 -7.06
N TYR A 615 2.56 -22.32 -7.44
CA TYR A 615 4.00 -22.30 -7.58
C TYR A 615 4.58 -20.99 -7.03
N ASN A 616 5.61 -21.10 -6.19
CA ASN A 616 6.31 -19.94 -5.66
C ASN A 616 7.71 -19.86 -6.28
N VAL A 617 7.92 -18.87 -7.14
CA VAL A 617 9.20 -18.69 -7.84
C VAL A 617 10.30 -18.38 -6.82
N SER A 618 11.40 -19.14 -6.92
CA SER A 618 12.55 -19.04 -6.03
C SER A 618 13.73 -18.29 -6.66
N VAL A 619 14.72 -17.95 -5.84
CA VAL A 619 16.01 -17.41 -6.29
C VAL A 619 16.68 -18.38 -7.27
N PHE A 620 16.55 -19.69 -7.01
CA PHE A 620 17.19 -20.74 -7.84
C PHE A 620 16.55 -20.88 -9.19
N ASP A 621 15.22 -20.71 -9.31
CA ASP A 621 14.53 -20.71 -10.59
C ASP A 621 15.07 -19.61 -11.52
N MET A 622 15.40 -18.45 -10.92
CA MET A 622 15.91 -17.30 -11.66
C MET A 622 17.36 -17.51 -12.12
N ILE A 623 18.24 -17.90 -11.18
CA ILE A 623 19.66 -18.09 -11.50
C ILE A 623 19.85 -19.24 -12.49
N ASN A 624 19.05 -20.29 -12.37
CA ASN A 624 19.09 -21.44 -13.28
C ASN A 624 18.22 -21.24 -14.54
N GLN A 625 17.60 -20.07 -14.75
CA GLN A 625 16.81 -19.70 -15.92
C GLN A 625 15.71 -20.74 -16.26
N ARG A 626 14.96 -21.13 -15.23
CA ARG A 626 13.91 -22.15 -15.38
C ARG A 626 12.81 -21.71 -16.34
N THR A 627 12.31 -22.64 -17.15
CA THR A 627 11.16 -22.44 -18.06
C THR A 627 9.93 -23.20 -17.57
N TYR A 628 8.75 -22.78 -18.02
CA TYR A 628 7.47 -23.38 -17.61
C TYR A 628 6.51 -23.46 -18.78
N SER A 629 5.74 -24.54 -18.85
CA SER A 629 4.73 -24.73 -19.89
C SER A 629 3.61 -23.69 -19.85
N ASP A 630 3.35 -23.12 -18.67
CA ASP A 630 2.36 -22.08 -18.41
C ASP A 630 2.98 -20.68 -18.16
N THR A 631 4.17 -20.41 -18.70
CA THR A 631 4.77 -19.07 -18.64
C THR A 631 3.77 -18.01 -19.13
N ILE A 632 3.47 -17.01 -18.28
CA ILE A 632 2.51 -15.93 -18.58
C ILE A 632 3.17 -14.55 -18.59
N SER A 633 4.33 -14.41 -17.98
CA SER A 633 5.07 -13.15 -17.92
C SER A 633 6.57 -13.41 -18.03
N TYR A 634 7.28 -12.47 -18.66
CA TYR A 634 8.72 -12.51 -18.86
C TYR A 634 9.37 -11.27 -18.24
N HIS A 635 10.40 -11.48 -17.45
CA HIS A 635 11.02 -10.44 -16.62
C HIS A 635 12.53 -10.36 -16.88
N ILE A 636 13.08 -9.15 -16.80
CA ILE A 636 14.52 -8.92 -16.96
C ILE A 636 15.02 -7.99 -15.86
N SER A 637 15.81 -8.49 -14.93
CA SER A 637 16.46 -7.66 -13.90
C SER A 637 17.62 -8.35 -13.21
N SER A 638 18.24 -7.65 -12.28
CA SER A 638 19.17 -8.17 -11.28
C SER A 638 18.49 -8.24 -9.90
N PHE A 639 19.17 -8.86 -8.93
CA PHE A 639 18.73 -8.85 -7.53
C PHE A 639 18.95 -7.46 -6.91
N ASP A 640 18.08 -6.51 -7.25
CA ASP A 640 18.07 -5.13 -6.76
C ASP A 640 17.41 -5.04 -5.38
N THR A 641 18.08 -5.59 -4.36
CA THR A 641 17.58 -5.65 -2.99
C THR A 641 17.89 -4.35 -2.25
N HIS A 642 16.86 -3.73 -1.67
CA HIS A 642 16.94 -2.50 -0.86
C HIS A 642 16.87 -2.79 0.65
N GLY A 643 17.50 -3.84 1.09
CA GLY A 643 17.52 -4.32 2.46
C GLY A 643 18.50 -5.48 2.57
N PHE A 644 18.28 -6.35 3.52
CA PHE A 644 19.08 -7.56 3.66
C PHE A 644 18.35 -8.79 3.12
N THR A 645 19.14 -9.77 2.70
CA THR A 645 18.68 -11.05 2.15
C THR A 645 18.61 -12.12 3.24
N GLU A 646 17.80 -13.15 3.01
CA GLU A 646 17.63 -14.30 3.91
C GLU A 646 17.97 -15.63 3.27
N ASP A 647 17.84 -15.72 1.94
CA ASP A 647 18.17 -16.95 1.24
C ASP A 647 19.60 -17.38 1.52
N VAL A 648 19.78 -18.67 1.78
CA VAL A 648 21.09 -19.27 2.07
C VAL A 648 22.12 -18.94 0.98
N TYR A 649 21.67 -18.86 -0.27
CA TYR A 649 22.53 -18.52 -1.38
C TYR A 649 23.28 -17.19 -1.15
N PHE A 650 22.55 -16.15 -0.76
CA PHE A 650 23.12 -14.81 -0.57
C PHE A 650 23.94 -14.66 0.72
N THR A 651 23.74 -15.53 1.70
CA THR A 651 24.55 -15.55 2.92
C THR A 651 25.87 -16.26 2.70
N VAL A 652 25.90 -17.30 1.86
CA VAL A 652 27.10 -18.08 1.52
C VAL A 652 27.90 -17.43 0.40
N ARG A 653 27.22 -16.91 -0.62
CA ARG A 653 27.83 -16.28 -1.79
C ARG A 653 27.13 -14.96 -2.12
N PRO A 654 27.85 -13.81 -2.07
CA PRO A 654 27.25 -12.55 -2.45
C PRO A 654 26.88 -12.58 -3.93
N PRO A 655 25.68 -12.07 -4.30
CA PRO A 655 25.29 -12.01 -5.69
C PRO A 655 26.15 -11.01 -6.46
N GLU A 656 26.43 -11.32 -7.70
CA GLU A 656 27.08 -10.40 -8.61
C GLU A 656 26.06 -9.35 -9.07
N ARG A 657 26.24 -8.09 -8.67
CA ARG A 657 25.33 -6.98 -8.97
C ARG A 657 25.06 -6.80 -10.48
N LYS A 658 26.00 -7.18 -11.32
CA LYS A 658 25.90 -7.02 -12.77
C LYS A 658 25.23 -8.19 -13.48
N ALA A 659 24.93 -9.27 -12.79
CA ALA A 659 24.22 -10.38 -13.39
C ALA A 659 22.79 -9.97 -13.64
N TRP A 660 22.38 -9.95 -14.89
CA TRP A 660 21.02 -9.79 -15.34
C TRP A 660 20.43 -11.17 -15.60
N TYR A 661 19.22 -11.37 -15.17
CA TYR A 661 18.50 -12.63 -15.30
C TYR A 661 17.27 -12.44 -16.16
N ASP A 662 17.10 -13.32 -17.10
CA ASP A 662 15.88 -13.51 -17.86
C ASP A 662 15.02 -14.52 -17.13
N VAL A 663 13.84 -14.11 -16.67
CA VAL A 663 13.01 -14.90 -15.76
C VAL A 663 11.64 -15.13 -16.35
N ASN A 664 11.24 -16.39 -16.40
CA ASN A 664 9.89 -16.78 -16.77
C ASN A 664 9.04 -16.88 -15.49
N LEU A 665 7.85 -16.30 -15.51
CA LEU A 665 6.87 -16.41 -14.43
C LEU A 665 5.68 -17.26 -14.92
N PRO A 666 5.37 -18.40 -14.28
CA PRO A 666 4.23 -19.23 -14.66
C PRO A 666 2.90 -18.66 -14.16
N LEU A 667 1.78 -18.98 -14.83
CA LEU A 667 0.43 -18.64 -14.37
C LEU A 667 0.17 -19.15 -12.95
N ARG A 668 0.68 -20.31 -12.62
CA ARG A 668 0.59 -20.94 -11.28
C ARG A 668 1.11 -20.04 -10.15
N SER A 669 2.02 -19.09 -10.44
CA SER A 669 2.48 -18.11 -9.43
C SER A 669 1.49 -16.99 -9.18
N LEU A 670 0.49 -16.81 -10.04
CA LEU A 670 -0.60 -15.85 -9.86
C LEU A 670 -1.84 -16.48 -9.22
N LEU A 671 -1.87 -17.81 -9.06
CA LEU A 671 -2.99 -18.59 -8.54
C LEU A 671 -2.80 -18.93 -7.07
N PRO A 672 -3.50 -18.25 -6.13
CA PRO A 672 -3.47 -18.62 -4.71
C PRO A 672 -3.94 -20.07 -4.52
N GLN A 673 -3.25 -20.81 -3.63
CA GLN A 673 -3.65 -22.17 -3.30
C GLN A 673 -5.05 -22.21 -2.71
N GLY A 674 -5.87 -23.14 -3.19
CA GLY A 674 -7.19 -23.40 -2.65
C GLY A 674 -8.27 -22.37 -2.97
N LEU A 675 -8.00 -21.33 -3.78
CA LEU A 675 -8.98 -20.35 -4.23
C LEU A 675 -9.20 -20.40 -5.74
N ASP A 676 -10.44 -20.16 -6.15
CA ASP A 676 -10.85 -20.09 -7.55
C ASP A 676 -11.34 -18.67 -7.93
N ASN A 677 -11.33 -18.38 -9.23
CA ASN A 677 -11.80 -17.12 -9.81
C ASN A 677 -10.98 -15.88 -9.41
N ILE A 678 -9.77 -16.05 -8.89
CA ILE A 678 -8.88 -14.97 -8.49
C ILE A 678 -7.48 -15.17 -9.06
N LEU A 679 -6.86 -14.09 -9.55
CA LEU A 679 -5.44 -13.97 -9.85
C LEU A 679 -4.82 -12.89 -8.94
N VAL A 680 -3.61 -13.12 -8.47
CA VAL A 680 -2.84 -12.12 -7.70
C VAL A 680 -1.67 -11.64 -8.56
N THR A 681 -1.55 -10.33 -8.75
CA THR A 681 -0.50 -9.73 -9.59
C THR A 681 0.43 -8.82 -8.79
N GLY A 682 1.53 -8.42 -9.42
CA GLY A 682 2.50 -7.52 -8.79
C GLY A 682 3.28 -8.19 -7.67
N LEU A 683 3.60 -7.43 -6.63
CA LEU A 683 4.44 -7.91 -5.52
C LEU A 683 3.72 -8.92 -4.60
N GLY A 684 2.42 -9.08 -4.76
CA GLY A 684 1.62 -10.04 -4.00
C GLY A 684 1.66 -11.47 -4.54
N CYS A 685 2.20 -11.70 -5.74
CA CYS A 685 2.24 -13.02 -6.37
C CYS A 685 3.14 -14.03 -5.64
N GLY A 686 2.99 -15.30 -5.94
CA GLY A 686 3.74 -16.40 -5.31
C GLY A 686 5.21 -16.37 -5.67
N SER A 687 6.04 -15.93 -4.73
CA SER A 687 7.50 -15.89 -4.87
C SER A 687 8.20 -15.89 -3.51
N HIS A 688 9.44 -16.36 -3.48
CA HIS A 688 10.33 -16.10 -2.35
C HIS A 688 10.64 -14.60 -2.26
N ARG A 689 10.80 -14.05 -1.03
CA ARG A 689 11.05 -12.62 -0.85
C ARG A 689 12.32 -12.11 -1.57
N ASP A 690 13.38 -12.90 -1.61
CA ASP A 690 14.64 -12.53 -2.25
C ASP A 690 14.62 -12.72 -3.77
N ALA A 691 13.61 -13.40 -4.31
CA ALA A 691 13.31 -13.48 -5.74
C ALA A 691 12.54 -12.24 -6.24
N MET A 692 11.73 -11.64 -5.37
CA MET A 692 10.89 -10.48 -5.71
C MET A 692 11.65 -9.29 -6.35
N PRO A 693 12.89 -8.92 -5.93
CA PRO A 693 13.63 -7.84 -6.58
C PRO A 693 13.82 -8.00 -8.08
N VAL A 694 13.88 -9.23 -8.60
CA VAL A 694 14.04 -9.50 -10.03
C VAL A 694 12.72 -9.36 -10.79
N ILE A 695 11.58 -9.74 -10.19
CA ILE A 695 10.28 -9.81 -10.87
C ILE A 695 9.36 -8.62 -10.57
N ARG A 696 9.84 -7.57 -9.90
CA ARG A 696 9.06 -6.38 -9.55
C ARG A 696 9.27 -5.17 -10.45
N MET A 697 10.07 -5.31 -11.52
CA MET A 697 10.36 -4.18 -12.41
C MET A 697 9.10 -3.71 -13.14
N GLN A 698 8.97 -2.39 -13.28
CA GLN A 698 7.74 -1.79 -13.80
C GLN A 698 7.36 -2.28 -15.20
N PRO A 699 8.30 -2.40 -16.19
CA PRO A 699 7.96 -2.92 -17.50
C PRO A 699 7.35 -4.32 -17.44
N ASP A 700 7.93 -5.16 -16.61
CA ASP A 700 7.53 -6.55 -16.46
C ASP A 700 6.16 -6.67 -15.79
N LEU A 701 5.91 -5.85 -14.75
CA LEU A 701 4.61 -5.80 -14.08
C LEU A 701 3.50 -5.23 -14.98
N GLN A 702 3.81 -4.30 -15.86
CA GLN A 702 2.87 -3.81 -16.88
C GLN A 702 2.45 -4.94 -17.82
N ASN A 703 3.42 -5.71 -18.29
CA ASN A 703 3.18 -6.87 -19.16
C ASN A 703 2.47 -8.02 -18.42
N GLN A 704 2.84 -8.27 -17.15
CA GLN A 704 2.16 -9.24 -16.27
C GLN A 704 0.69 -8.89 -16.08
N GLY A 705 0.41 -7.61 -15.75
CA GLY A 705 -0.95 -7.13 -15.58
C GLY A 705 -1.77 -7.28 -16.86
N TYR A 706 -1.21 -6.88 -18.00
CA TYR A 706 -1.87 -7.07 -19.30
C TYR A 706 -2.20 -8.54 -19.56
N ALA A 707 -1.27 -9.45 -19.27
CA ALA A 707 -1.47 -10.88 -19.42
C ALA A 707 -2.55 -11.44 -18.47
N ALA A 708 -2.56 -10.98 -17.23
CA ALA A 708 -3.60 -11.36 -16.25
C ALA A 708 -5.00 -10.90 -16.69
N GLY A 709 -5.12 -9.66 -17.21
CA GLY A 709 -6.38 -9.15 -17.76
C GLY A 709 -6.87 -9.95 -18.96
N LEU A 710 -5.96 -10.31 -19.87
CA LEU A 710 -6.26 -11.18 -21.02
C LEU A 710 -6.78 -12.54 -20.56
N ALA A 711 -6.06 -13.20 -19.64
CA ALA A 711 -6.45 -14.50 -19.09
C ALA A 711 -7.82 -14.43 -18.38
N ALA A 712 -8.10 -13.35 -17.65
CA ALA A 712 -9.38 -13.16 -16.98
C ALA A 712 -10.53 -13.02 -17.99
N ALA A 713 -10.34 -12.24 -19.03
CA ALA A 713 -11.34 -12.09 -20.09
C ALA A 713 -11.57 -13.41 -20.85
N ASP A 714 -10.50 -14.11 -21.24
CA ASP A 714 -10.61 -15.42 -21.92
C ASP A 714 -11.33 -16.44 -21.03
N SER A 715 -11.02 -16.48 -19.73
CA SER A 715 -11.69 -17.33 -18.74
C SER A 715 -13.20 -17.04 -18.62
N VAL A 716 -13.60 -15.74 -18.67
CA VAL A 716 -15.02 -15.35 -18.69
C VAL A 716 -15.70 -15.77 -19.97
N MET A 717 -15.11 -15.47 -21.12
CA MET A 717 -15.69 -15.76 -22.45
C MET A 717 -15.84 -17.26 -22.71
N GLN A 718 -14.83 -18.05 -22.34
CA GLN A 718 -14.84 -19.51 -22.49
C GLN A 718 -15.62 -20.21 -21.37
N LYS A 719 -15.97 -19.50 -20.29
CA LYS A 719 -16.68 -20.02 -19.10
C LYS A 719 -15.90 -21.15 -18.41
N VAL A 720 -14.58 -21.07 -18.41
CA VAL A 720 -13.68 -22.05 -17.75
C VAL A 720 -12.93 -21.37 -16.61
N PRO A 721 -12.57 -22.10 -15.53
CA PRO A 721 -11.70 -21.56 -14.50
C PRO A 721 -10.30 -21.28 -15.07
N PHE A 722 -9.50 -20.45 -14.38
CA PHE A 722 -8.13 -20.11 -14.80
C PHE A 722 -7.25 -21.34 -15.05
N ARG A 723 -7.42 -22.39 -14.23
CA ARG A 723 -6.65 -23.62 -14.30
C ARG A 723 -6.93 -24.48 -15.54
N GLU A 724 -8.05 -24.24 -16.19
CA GLU A 724 -8.49 -24.96 -17.40
C GLU A 724 -8.30 -24.14 -18.69
N LEU A 725 -7.68 -22.96 -18.59
CA LEU A 725 -7.35 -22.17 -19.77
C LEU A 725 -6.36 -22.92 -20.68
N ASP A 726 -6.60 -22.87 -21.97
CA ASP A 726 -5.59 -23.26 -22.97
C ASP A 726 -4.45 -22.26 -22.95
N MET A 727 -3.42 -22.58 -22.16
CA MET A 727 -2.28 -21.67 -21.98
C MET A 727 -1.53 -21.44 -23.30
N ARG A 728 -1.51 -22.37 -24.23
CA ARG A 728 -0.88 -22.14 -25.54
C ARG A 728 -1.65 -21.12 -26.35
N ALA A 729 -2.98 -21.12 -26.28
CA ALA A 729 -3.80 -20.08 -26.91
C ALA A 729 -3.60 -18.69 -26.28
N VAL A 730 -3.49 -18.62 -24.95
CA VAL A 730 -3.14 -17.38 -24.23
C VAL A 730 -1.73 -16.91 -24.61
N GLN A 731 -0.74 -17.80 -24.58
CA GLN A 731 0.65 -17.48 -24.92
C GLN A 731 0.79 -16.96 -26.36
N LYS A 732 0.09 -17.55 -27.34
CA LYS A 732 0.07 -17.06 -28.72
C LYS A 732 -0.38 -15.61 -28.80
N GLN A 733 -1.46 -15.24 -28.12
CA GLN A 733 -1.95 -13.86 -28.07
C GLN A 733 -0.91 -12.91 -27.43
N LEU A 734 -0.22 -13.38 -26.38
CA LEU A 734 0.81 -12.60 -25.71
C LEU A 734 2.08 -12.45 -26.55
N VAL A 735 2.46 -13.46 -27.31
CA VAL A 735 3.56 -13.40 -28.29
C VAL A 735 3.22 -12.45 -29.43
N GLU A 736 2.02 -12.55 -30.01
CA GLU A 736 1.53 -11.62 -31.03
C GLU A 736 1.52 -10.15 -30.53
N LYS A 737 1.20 -9.95 -29.25
CA LYS A 737 1.28 -8.64 -28.60
C LYS A 737 2.74 -8.19 -28.35
N GLY A 738 3.67 -9.14 -28.31
CA GLY A 738 5.07 -8.95 -27.94
C GLY A 738 5.32 -8.94 -26.43
N ASN A 739 4.35 -9.33 -25.61
CA ASN A 739 4.49 -9.46 -24.16
C ASN A 739 5.40 -10.63 -23.76
N LEU A 740 5.43 -11.65 -24.59
CA LEU A 740 6.28 -12.83 -24.43
C LEU A 740 7.19 -13.03 -25.65
N PRO A 741 8.40 -13.55 -25.47
CA PRO A 741 9.23 -14.00 -26.58
C PRO A 741 8.65 -15.28 -27.20
N GLU A 742 8.93 -15.54 -28.48
CA GLU A 742 8.34 -16.63 -29.25
C GLU A 742 8.72 -18.02 -28.70
N GLU A 743 9.89 -18.13 -28.11
CA GLU A 743 10.44 -19.36 -27.53
C GLU A 743 9.54 -19.95 -26.45
N VAL A 744 8.75 -19.11 -25.75
CA VAL A 744 7.81 -19.53 -24.71
C VAL A 744 6.82 -20.59 -25.22
N LEU A 745 6.47 -20.55 -26.49
CA LEU A 745 5.57 -21.54 -27.12
C LEU A 745 6.14 -22.97 -27.11
N THR A 746 7.44 -23.13 -26.90
CA THR A 746 8.13 -24.43 -26.87
C THR A 746 8.49 -24.91 -25.47
N TYR A 747 8.30 -24.05 -24.43
CA TYR A 747 8.73 -24.38 -23.08
C TYR A 747 7.93 -25.56 -22.47
N GLY A 748 8.64 -26.37 -21.70
CA GLY A 748 8.11 -27.42 -20.83
C GLY A 748 8.42 -27.17 -19.36
N ASP A 749 8.08 -28.16 -18.52
CA ASP A 749 8.31 -28.15 -17.07
C ASP A 749 9.51 -29.04 -16.66
N ASP A 750 10.32 -29.51 -17.61
CA ASP A 750 11.43 -30.40 -17.35
C ASP A 750 12.59 -29.68 -16.65
N TYR A 751 12.68 -29.87 -15.35
CA TYR A 751 13.77 -29.34 -14.53
C TYR A 751 14.19 -30.40 -13.51
N THR A 752 15.23 -31.13 -13.86
CA THR A 752 15.71 -32.29 -13.08
C THR A 752 17.24 -32.27 -12.94
N MET A 753 17.74 -32.90 -11.89
CA MET A 753 19.17 -33.05 -11.62
C MET A 753 19.47 -34.51 -11.27
N ASP A 754 20.33 -35.17 -12.03
CA ASP A 754 20.80 -36.53 -11.68
C ASP A 754 22.03 -36.48 -10.73
N LYS A 755 22.28 -37.65 -10.11
CA LYS A 755 23.40 -37.75 -9.15
C LYS A 755 24.77 -37.54 -9.80
N LYS A 756 24.97 -37.98 -11.03
CA LYS A 756 26.26 -37.90 -11.72
C LYS A 756 26.56 -36.45 -12.13
N GLU A 757 25.52 -35.73 -12.53
CA GLU A 757 25.63 -34.30 -12.81
C GLU A 757 25.88 -33.51 -11.53
N MET A 758 25.16 -33.80 -10.43
CA MET A 758 25.38 -33.19 -9.14
C MET A 758 26.82 -33.43 -8.62
N GLU A 759 27.41 -34.60 -8.81
CA GLU A 759 28.79 -34.85 -8.44
C GLU A 759 29.80 -33.95 -9.18
N LYS A 760 29.51 -33.62 -10.45
CA LYS A 760 30.34 -32.66 -11.19
C LYS A 760 30.19 -31.22 -10.59
N VAL A 761 29.00 -30.84 -10.20
CA VAL A 761 28.73 -29.55 -9.58
C VAL A 761 29.44 -29.47 -8.20
N LEU A 762 29.35 -30.54 -7.41
CA LEU A 762 30.00 -30.55 -6.11
C LEU A 762 31.53 -30.40 -6.20
N ALA A 763 32.16 -30.88 -7.25
CA ALA A 763 33.61 -30.71 -7.45
C ALA A 763 34.01 -29.23 -7.67
N LEU A 764 33.10 -28.36 -8.04
CA LEU A 764 33.34 -26.92 -8.27
C LEU A 764 33.19 -26.07 -6.99
N ILE A 765 32.54 -26.57 -5.96
CA ILE A 765 32.24 -25.83 -4.71
C ILE A 765 33.48 -25.17 -4.09
N PRO A 766 34.67 -25.78 -4.02
CA PRO A 766 35.86 -25.14 -3.47
C PRO A 766 36.30 -23.87 -4.27
N ASN A 767 35.85 -23.69 -5.48
CA ASN A 767 36.15 -22.52 -6.31
C ASN A 767 35.24 -21.33 -5.96
N GLY A 768 35.13 -20.97 -4.68
CA GLY A 768 34.29 -19.83 -4.26
C GLY A 768 32.77 -20.12 -4.34
N TYR A 769 32.39 -21.35 -4.03
CA TYR A 769 30.98 -21.81 -4.10
C TYR A 769 30.37 -21.82 -5.51
N GLU A 770 31.17 -22.07 -6.55
CA GLU A 770 30.68 -22.22 -7.89
C GLU A 770 29.68 -23.40 -7.99
N GLY A 771 28.51 -23.19 -8.60
CA GLY A 771 27.43 -24.17 -8.68
C GLY A 771 26.52 -24.29 -7.46
N LEU A 772 26.69 -23.40 -6.46
CA LEU A 772 25.87 -23.38 -5.24
C LEU A 772 24.37 -23.30 -5.56
N GLU A 773 23.99 -22.55 -6.58
CA GLU A 773 22.61 -22.40 -7.03
C GLU A 773 21.96 -23.74 -7.43
N LYS A 774 22.74 -24.66 -7.99
CA LYS A 774 22.28 -26.02 -8.34
C LYS A 774 22.24 -26.93 -7.11
N VAL A 775 23.22 -26.80 -6.23
CA VAL A 775 23.26 -27.55 -4.97
C VAL A 775 22.03 -27.25 -4.12
N LEU A 776 21.66 -25.97 -4.00
CA LEU A 776 20.53 -25.52 -3.19
C LEU A 776 19.17 -25.75 -3.88
N ALA A 777 19.14 -25.82 -5.22
CA ALA A 777 17.91 -26.10 -5.98
C ALA A 777 17.44 -27.56 -5.85
N PHE A 778 18.35 -28.49 -5.57
CA PHE A 778 18.09 -29.94 -5.50
C PHE A 778 18.64 -30.56 -4.20
N PRO A 779 18.16 -30.12 -3.03
CA PRO A 779 18.72 -30.56 -1.73
C PRO A 779 18.54 -32.06 -1.48
N GLU A 780 17.50 -32.69 -2.05
CA GLU A 780 17.24 -34.13 -1.97
C GLU A 780 18.34 -34.97 -2.67
N VAL A 781 18.99 -34.42 -3.69
CA VAL A 781 20.12 -35.03 -4.40
C VAL A 781 21.44 -34.60 -3.80
N SER A 782 21.62 -33.30 -3.56
CA SER A 782 22.91 -32.71 -3.18
C SER A 782 23.31 -33.03 -1.75
N VAL A 783 22.39 -32.92 -0.76
CA VAL A 783 22.74 -33.12 0.68
C VAL A 783 23.28 -34.53 0.94
N PRO A 784 22.67 -35.65 0.52
CA PRO A 784 23.24 -36.98 0.72
C PRO A 784 24.60 -37.18 0.04
N LEU A 785 24.78 -36.55 -1.15
CA LEU A 785 26.07 -36.62 -1.85
C LEU A 785 27.13 -35.78 -1.15
N MET A 786 26.80 -34.56 -0.71
CA MET A 786 27.76 -33.72 0.04
C MET A 786 28.24 -34.36 1.33
N LYS A 787 27.36 -35.04 2.11
CA LYS A 787 27.76 -35.78 3.30
C LYS A 787 28.84 -36.85 3.00
N LYS A 788 28.70 -37.58 1.90
CA LYS A 788 29.71 -38.55 1.44
C LYS A 788 30.97 -37.87 0.95
N TRP A 789 30.79 -36.77 0.20
CA TRP A 789 31.91 -35.98 -0.36
C TRP A 789 32.76 -35.36 0.71
N TYR A 790 32.17 -34.81 1.77
CA TYR A 790 32.84 -34.25 2.94
C TYR A 790 33.85 -35.23 3.58
N GLY A 791 33.54 -36.54 3.59
CA GLY A 791 34.44 -37.58 4.10
C GLY A 791 35.69 -37.81 3.23
N ARG A 792 35.67 -37.39 1.94
CA ARG A 792 36.70 -37.72 0.95
C ARG A 792 37.60 -36.54 0.54
N VAL A 793 37.11 -35.32 0.70
CA VAL A 793 37.82 -34.10 0.28
C VAL A 793 38.99 -33.78 1.21
N PRO A 794 40.01 -33.06 0.71
CA PRO A 794 41.12 -32.58 1.52
C PRO A 794 40.67 -31.73 2.71
N ALA A 795 41.46 -31.76 3.80
CA ALA A 795 41.12 -30.98 5.00
C ALA A 795 40.96 -29.49 4.74
N SER A 796 41.71 -28.93 3.78
CA SER A 796 41.63 -27.53 3.34
C SER A 796 40.31 -27.16 2.68
N GLU A 797 39.59 -28.11 2.10
CA GLU A 797 38.32 -27.86 1.39
C GLU A 797 37.09 -28.20 2.23
N LYS A 798 37.23 -28.92 3.33
CA LYS A 798 36.10 -29.40 4.16
C LYS A 798 35.19 -28.29 4.62
N HIS A 799 35.71 -27.11 4.89
CA HIS A 799 34.92 -26.00 5.40
C HIS A 799 33.89 -25.48 4.37
N TYR A 800 34.13 -25.58 3.06
CA TYR A 800 33.14 -25.21 2.04
C TYR A 800 31.89 -26.06 2.11
N TYR A 801 32.07 -27.39 2.11
CA TYR A 801 30.93 -28.32 2.20
C TYR A 801 30.30 -28.31 3.59
N GLY A 802 31.14 -28.25 4.64
CA GLY A 802 30.69 -28.11 6.03
C GLY A 802 29.78 -26.87 6.21
N ASN A 803 30.16 -25.76 5.63
CA ASN A 803 29.41 -24.52 5.70
C ASN A 803 28.00 -24.67 5.06
N ILE A 804 27.92 -25.17 3.82
CA ILE A 804 26.64 -25.39 3.15
C ILE A 804 25.77 -26.35 3.95
N LEU A 805 26.35 -27.48 4.42
CA LEU A 805 25.62 -28.45 5.24
C LEU A 805 25.06 -27.82 6.52
N CYS A 806 25.90 -27.06 7.24
CA CYS A 806 25.45 -26.34 8.45
C CYS A 806 24.35 -25.30 8.15
N MET A 807 24.46 -24.54 7.08
CA MET A 807 23.42 -23.60 6.65
C MET A 807 22.11 -24.32 6.30
N LEU A 808 22.18 -25.57 5.83
CA LEU A 808 21.02 -26.44 5.61
C LEU A 808 20.58 -27.21 6.86
N LYS A 809 21.03 -26.76 8.06
CA LYS A 809 20.70 -27.34 9.38
C LYS A 809 21.20 -28.78 9.59
N GLU A 810 22.21 -29.18 8.84
CA GLU A 810 22.88 -30.46 9.02
C GLU A 810 24.06 -30.32 9.96
N SER A 811 24.26 -31.25 10.85
CA SER A 811 25.38 -31.17 11.80
C SER A 811 26.72 -31.68 11.25
N VAL A 812 26.75 -32.22 10.04
CA VAL A 812 27.99 -32.70 9.43
C VAL A 812 28.86 -31.50 9.02
N GLY A 813 30.11 -31.47 9.47
CA GLY A 813 31.06 -30.44 9.03
C GLY A 813 31.26 -29.27 9.99
N TRP A 814 30.50 -29.18 11.09
CA TRP A 814 30.60 -28.07 12.03
C TRP A 814 32.01 -27.84 12.58
N GLN A 815 32.80 -28.92 12.80
CA GLN A 815 34.18 -28.78 13.27
C GLN A 815 35.08 -28.01 12.29
N SER A 816 34.89 -28.23 10.99
CA SER A 816 35.67 -27.52 9.97
C SER A 816 35.24 -26.03 9.87
N VAL A 817 33.96 -25.72 10.08
CA VAL A 817 33.46 -24.35 10.17
C VAL A 817 33.96 -23.66 11.43
N LEU A 818 33.88 -24.32 12.59
CA LEU A 818 34.41 -23.79 13.87
C LEU A 818 35.92 -23.52 13.79
N ALA A 819 36.68 -24.40 13.10
CA ALA A 819 38.12 -24.18 12.89
C ALA A 819 38.39 -22.89 12.08
N GLN A 820 37.51 -22.56 11.09
CA GLN A 820 37.61 -21.30 10.38
C GLN A 820 37.24 -20.11 11.28
N VAL A 821 36.19 -20.19 12.07
CA VAL A 821 35.79 -19.09 12.99
C VAL A 821 36.95 -18.75 13.95
N LYS A 822 37.68 -19.75 14.46
CA LYS A 822 38.83 -19.56 15.36
C LYS A 822 40.01 -18.80 14.71
N THR A 823 40.06 -18.70 13.38
CA THR A 823 41.12 -17.93 12.71
C THR A 823 40.86 -16.42 12.71
N PHE A 824 39.63 -15.98 13.04
CA PHE A 824 39.29 -14.58 13.08
C PHE A 824 39.57 -13.98 14.47
N GLY A 825 40.45 -12.99 14.52
CA GLY A 825 40.74 -12.22 15.73
C GLY A 825 39.71 -11.13 16.04
N GLU A 826 38.98 -10.68 15.01
CA GLU A 826 37.98 -9.64 15.06
C GLU A 826 36.88 -9.91 14.02
N TRP A 827 35.77 -9.18 14.06
CA TRP A 827 34.75 -9.24 13.04
C TRP A 827 35.29 -8.67 11.72
N ASP A 828 35.13 -9.42 10.63
CA ASP A 828 35.56 -9.01 9.30
C ASP A 828 34.50 -8.10 8.63
N LYS A 829 34.95 -7.30 7.68
CA LYS A 829 34.04 -6.48 6.91
C LYS A 829 33.12 -7.34 6.05
N GLY A 830 31.81 -6.97 6.04
CA GLY A 830 30.86 -7.52 5.11
C GLY A 830 31.28 -7.29 3.67
N TRP A 831 30.94 -8.23 2.79
CA TRP A 831 31.07 -7.97 1.36
C TRP A 831 30.03 -6.92 0.96
N ASN A 832 30.56 -5.89 0.38
CA ASN A 832 29.77 -4.78 -0.07
C ASN A 832 29.26 -5.09 -1.47
N TYR A 833 27.95 -5.17 -1.65
CA TYR A 833 27.36 -5.05 -2.96
C TYR A 833 27.84 -3.74 -3.56
N ARG A 834 28.55 -3.75 -4.69
CA ARG A 834 29.10 -2.58 -5.33
C ARG A 834 28.11 -1.42 -5.43
N GLY A 835 28.20 -0.44 -4.53
CA GLY A 835 27.30 0.68 -4.43
C GLY A 835 25.90 0.39 -3.88
N MET A 836 25.64 -0.83 -3.35
CA MET A 836 24.41 -1.18 -2.66
C MET A 836 24.52 -1.05 -1.14
N HIS A 837 25.67 -0.65 -0.60
CA HIS A 837 25.85 -0.36 0.82
C HIS A 837 24.84 0.65 1.35
N GLN A 838 24.31 1.49 0.49
CA GLN A 838 23.24 2.45 0.77
C GLN A 838 21.86 1.81 0.89
N PHE A 839 21.62 0.66 0.26
CA PHE A 839 20.32 0.01 0.21
C PHE A 839 20.28 -1.30 0.97
N GLY A 840 21.40 -1.98 1.08
CA GLY A 840 21.50 -3.30 1.65
C GLY A 840 22.44 -3.39 2.83
N PHE A 841 22.22 -4.43 3.62
CA PHE A 841 23.14 -4.81 4.67
C PHE A 841 24.07 -5.90 4.16
N SER A 842 25.37 -5.64 4.21
CA SER A 842 26.37 -6.63 3.89
C SER A 842 26.31 -7.80 4.86
N VAL A 843 26.73 -8.96 4.39
CA VAL A 843 27.02 -10.14 5.24
C VAL A 843 28.52 -10.41 5.12
N SER A 844 29.20 -10.68 6.22
CA SER A 844 30.61 -11.05 6.19
C SER A 844 30.77 -12.55 6.11
N ARG A 845 32.00 -13.02 5.85
CA ARG A 845 32.30 -14.44 5.88
C ARG A 845 32.11 -15.00 7.29
N LEU A 846 32.51 -14.22 8.30
CA LEU A 846 32.34 -14.61 9.70
C LEU A 846 30.87 -14.63 10.09
N ASP A 847 30.06 -13.66 9.64
CA ASP A 847 28.62 -13.66 9.84
C ASP A 847 27.99 -14.97 9.36
N ASN A 848 28.32 -15.38 8.13
CA ASN A 848 27.83 -16.63 7.56
C ASN A 848 28.25 -17.85 8.41
N TYR A 849 29.51 -17.93 8.82
CA TYR A 849 29.99 -19.05 9.65
C TYR A 849 29.32 -19.06 11.03
N VAL A 850 29.10 -17.91 11.65
CA VAL A 850 28.40 -17.77 12.93
C VAL A 850 26.97 -18.29 12.82
N MET A 851 26.24 -17.86 11.79
CA MET A 851 24.86 -18.37 11.52
C MET A 851 24.89 -19.89 11.26
N ALA A 852 25.82 -20.37 10.43
CA ALA A 852 25.96 -21.78 10.12
C ALA A 852 26.20 -22.64 11.39
N LEU A 853 27.08 -22.22 12.29
CA LEU A 853 27.31 -22.89 13.56
C LEU A 853 26.07 -22.89 14.45
N GLY A 854 25.33 -21.75 14.50
CA GLY A 854 24.07 -21.65 15.25
C GLY A 854 23.03 -22.68 14.80
N TYR A 855 22.84 -22.82 13.49
CA TYR A 855 21.89 -23.77 12.93
C TYR A 855 22.15 -25.23 13.24
N THR A 856 23.39 -25.60 13.62
CA THR A 856 23.74 -26.97 14.00
C THR A 856 23.19 -27.38 15.36
N GLY A 857 22.80 -26.44 16.22
CA GLY A 857 22.38 -26.71 17.60
C GLY A 857 23.49 -27.26 18.52
N ARG A 858 24.79 -27.23 18.12
CA ARG A 858 25.90 -27.81 18.86
C ARG A 858 26.39 -26.88 19.97
N LYS A 859 26.34 -27.32 21.20
CA LYS A 859 26.81 -26.54 22.37
C LYS A 859 28.31 -26.29 22.39
N GLU A 860 29.09 -27.16 21.74
CA GLU A 860 30.53 -27.05 21.64
C GLU A 860 31.02 -25.76 20.93
N VAL A 861 30.14 -25.08 20.21
CA VAL A 861 30.45 -23.79 19.54
C VAL A 861 30.30 -22.58 20.47
N ILE A 862 29.61 -22.73 21.61
CA ILE A 862 29.23 -21.62 22.51
C ILE A 862 30.47 -20.85 23.02
N PRO A 863 31.59 -21.45 23.45
CA PRO A 863 32.74 -20.67 23.92
C PRO A 863 33.28 -19.69 22.87
N GLU A 864 33.23 -20.07 21.60
CA GLU A 864 33.72 -19.23 20.52
C GLU A 864 32.71 -18.12 20.19
N LEU A 865 31.40 -18.43 20.26
CA LEU A 865 30.34 -17.42 20.08
C LEU A 865 30.33 -16.40 21.22
N LEU A 866 30.61 -16.78 22.45
CA LEU A 866 30.79 -15.86 23.58
C LEU A 866 31.93 -14.89 23.31
N ARG A 867 33.08 -15.39 22.87
CA ARG A 867 34.24 -14.56 22.49
C ARG A 867 33.84 -13.50 21.44
N LEU A 868 33.07 -13.89 20.41
CA LEU A 868 32.64 -12.99 19.37
C LEU A 868 31.54 -12.02 19.85
N ALA A 869 30.62 -12.49 20.68
CA ALA A 869 29.56 -11.66 21.26
C ALA A 869 30.12 -10.53 22.14
N ASP A 870 31.20 -10.82 22.87
CA ASP A 870 31.84 -9.82 23.74
C ASP A 870 32.57 -8.71 22.97
N MET A 871 32.88 -8.91 21.68
CA MET A 871 33.44 -7.90 20.79
C MET A 871 32.38 -6.97 20.20
N LEU A 872 31.08 -7.32 20.30
CA LEU A 872 29.99 -6.51 19.74
C LEU A 872 29.71 -5.27 20.58
N THR A 873 29.43 -4.16 19.87
CA THR A 873 29.10 -2.85 20.43
C THR A 873 27.92 -2.24 19.63
N PRO A 874 27.30 -1.16 20.10
CA PRO A 874 26.28 -0.44 19.32
C PRO A 874 26.79 0.05 17.95
N GLN A 875 28.09 0.25 17.78
CA GLN A 875 28.74 0.68 16.53
C GLN A 875 29.02 -0.48 15.57
N SER A 876 28.90 -1.73 16.03
CA SER A 876 29.07 -2.91 15.17
C SER A 876 28.09 -2.90 14.01
N GLU A 877 28.48 -3.44 12.87
CA GLU A 877 27.59 -3.57 11.71
C GLU A 877 26.35 -4.39 12.10
N PHE A 878 25.21 -4.04 11.49
CA PHE A 878 23.96 -4.76 11.75
C PHE A 878 24.08 -6.26 11.44
N SER A 879 24.81 -6.63 10.39
CA SER A 879 24.97 -8.03 9.99
C SER A 879 25.64 -8.89 11.08
N HIS A 880 26.62 -8.34 11.81
CA HIS A 880 27.30 -9.02 12.91
C HIS A 880 26.34 -9.27 14.08
N VAL A 881 25.59 -8.23 14.45
CA VAL A 881 24.58 -8.33 15.51
C VAL A 881 23.49 -9.34 15.12
N ARG A 882 23.02 -9.29 13.87
CA ARG A 882 22.05 -10.24 13.32
C ARG A 882 22.56 -11.67 13.34
N ALA A 883 23.80 -11.90 12.88
CA ALA A 883 24.38 -13.24 12.82
C ALA A 883 24.50 -13.85 14.22
N MET A 884 24.96 -13.06 15.20
CA MET A 884 25.03 -13.49 16.60
C MET A 884 23.64 -13.80 17.17
N ALA A 885 22.65 -12.94 16.92
CA ALA A 885 21.28 -13.15 17.36
C ALA A 885 20.69 -14.44 16.78
N ILE A 886 20.83 -14.68 15.46
CA ILE A 886 20.38 -15.91 14.79
C ILE A 886 21.07 -17.14 15.38
N ALA A 887 22.37 -17.08 15.64
CA ALA A 887 23.08 -18.20 16.26
C ALA A 887 22.57 -18.47 17.67
N ALA A 888 22.39 -17.44 18.49
CA ALA A 888 21.90 -17.56 19.85
C ALA A 888 20.49 -18.15 19.92
N GLU A 889 19.57 -17.67 19.11
CA GLU A 889 18.18 -18.16 19.10
C GLU A 889 18.04 -19.62 18.62
N ASN A 890 18.95 -20.10 17.77
CA ASN A 890 18.97 -21.50 17.35
C ASN A 890 19.60 -22.41 18.40
N LEU A 891 20.62 -21.94 19.12
CA LEU A 891 21.26 -22.68 20.21
C LEU A 891 20.41 -22.71 21.48
N LYS A 892 19.59 -21.69 21.72
CA LYS A 892 18.73 -21.54 22.90
C LYS A 892 19.49 -21.75 24.23
N SER A 893 20.73 -21.26 24.31
CA SER A 893 21.60 -21.49 25.47
C SER A 893 21.59 -20.33 26.45
N PRO A 894 21.28 -20.57 27.74
CA PRO A 894 21.36 -19.54 28.77
C PRO A 894 22.75 -18.95 28.94
N GLU A 895 23.82 -19.66 28.53
CA GLU A 895 25.21 -19.19 28.60
C GLU A 895 25.41 -17.91 27.75
N LEU A 896 24.67 -17.72 26.68
CA LEU A 896 24.73 -16.53 25.82
C LEU A 896 23.98 -15.33 26.39
N ALA A 897 23.03 -15.54 27.32
CA ALA A 897 22.14 -14.49 27.82
C ALA A 897 22.88 -13.30 28.45
N ALA A 898 23.97 -13.56 29.20
CA ALA A 898 24.75 -12.50 29.84
C ALA A 898 25.38 -11.53 28.84
N SER A 899 25.99 -12.06 27.75
CA SER A 899 26.62 -11.23 26.70
C SER A 899 25.55 -10.47 25.89
N LEU A 900 24.40 -11.09 25.60
CA LEU A 900 23.26 -10.42 24.92
C LEU A 900 22.68 -9.32 25.80
N ALA A 901 22.47 -9.57 27.09
CA ALA A 901 21.96 -8.56 28.02
C ALA A 901 22.93 -7.40 28.21
N ARG A 902 24.26 -7.70 28.28
CA ARG A 902 25.32 -6.68 28.30
C ARG A 902 25.20 -5.77 27.07
N LEU A 903 25.10 -6.35 25.88
CA LEU A 903 24.99 -5.59 24.63
C LEU A 903 23.73 -4.71 24.62
N LEU A 904 22.59 -5.25 25.01
CA LEU A 904 21.31 -4.51 25.05
C LEU A 904 21.31 -3.36 26.09
N LYS A 905 22.14 -3.47 27.16
CA LYS A 905 22.30 -2.43 28.19
C LYS A 905 23.30 -1.32 27.80
N MET A 906 24.03 -1.46 26.70
CA MET A 906 24.97 -0.43 26.25
C MET A 906 24.23 0.81 25.78
N GLU A 907 24.77 1.98 26.08
CA GLU A 907 24.24 3.26 25.59
C GLU A 907 24.21 3.27 24.04
N GLY A 908 23.08 3.65 23.46
CA GLY A 908 22.88 3.66 22.01
C GLY A 908 22.40 2.33 21.41
N MET A 909 22.07 1.32 22.26
CA MET A 909 21.53 0.05 21.76
C MET A 909 20.02 -0.07 21.86
N THR A 910 19.37 0.72 22.72
CA THR A 910 17.93 0.64 23.01
C THR A 910 17.22 1.98 22.92
N GLY A 911 15.88 1.96 22.84
CA GLY A 911 15.01 3.13 22.88
C GLY A 911 14.57 3.64 21.51
N TYR A 912 14.61 2.81 20.48
CA TYR A 912 14.31 3.19 19.09
C TYR A 912 12.86 2.97 18.68
N HIS A 913 12.04 2.26 19.49
CA HIS A 913 10.61 2.11 19.21
C HIS A 913 9.89 3.46 19.21
N ILE A 914 8.81 3.56 18.44
CA ILE A 914 7.96 4.76 18.34
C ILE A 914 6.58 4.41 18.90
N ALA A 915 6.24 5.01 20.06
CA ALA A 915 5.00 4.68 20.76
C ALA A 915 3.78 5.46 20.24
N ASP A 916 3.96 6.72 19.86
CA ASP A 916 2.87 7.61 19.44
C ASP A 916 3.32 8.64 18.39
N HIS A 917 2.38 9.45 17.91
CA HIS A 917 2.61 10.44 16.87
C HIS A 917 3.57 11.56 17.30
N LEU A 918 3.59 11.93 18.58
CA LEU A 918 4.52 12.93 19.08
C LEU A 918 5.95 12.39 19.08
N GLU A 919 6.15 11.16 19.56
CA GLU A 919 7.45 10.49 19.44
C GLU A 919 7.89 10.31 17.98
N ALA A 920 6.93 10.06 17.07
CA ALA A 920 7.24 9.97 15.64
C ALA A 920 7.85 11.26 15.08
N LEU A 921 7.40 12.42 15.58
CA LEU A 921 8.00 13.73 15.25
C LEU A 921 9.38 13.88 15.88
N ASP A 922 9.50 13.63 17.18
CA ASP A 922 10.69 13.92 17.98
C ASP A 922 11.89 13.04 17.62
N LYS A 923 11.63 11.77 17.29
CA LYS A 923 12.68 10.78 16.96
C LYS A 923 13.15 10.81 15.52
N LEU A 924 12.54 11.62 14.65
CA LEU A 924 13.00 11.73 13.27
C LEU A 924 14.38 12.38 13.20
N THR A 925 15.39 11.60 12.89
CA THR A 925 16.74 12.10 12.67
C THR A 925 16.91 12.50 11.21
N LEU A 926 17.11 13.79 10.96
CA LEU A 926 17.41 14.34 9.64
C LEU A 926 18.91 14.17 9.32
N ASN A 927 19.35 12.92 9.13
CA ASN A 927 20.72 12.67 8.67
C ASN A 927 20.77 12.88 7.15
N ILE A 928 21.09 14.10 6.75
CA ILE A 928 21.41 14.43 5.35
C ILE A 928 22.89 14.09 5.13
N ILE A 929 23.15 12.89 4.67
CA ILE A 929 24.46 12.52 4.15
C ILE A 929 24.40 12.75 2.65
N ASP A 930 25.11 13.79 2.23
CA ASP A 930 25.29 14.24 0.85
C ASP A 930 24.03 14.50 0.00
N LYS A 931 24.08 15.57 -0.77
CA LYS A 931 22.97 16.23 -1.48
C LYS A 931 22.17 15.40 -2.50
N VAL A 932 22.48 14.13 -2.68
CA VAL A 932 21.89 13.33 -3.75
C VAL A 932 20.94 12.23 -3.23
N TYR A 933 21.25 11.60 -2.10
CA TYR A 933 20.41 10.53 -1.54
C TYR A 933 20.44 10.58 -0.02
N ILE A 934 19.29 10.46 0.61
CA ILE A 934 19.20 10.12 2.03
C ILE A 934 19.34 8.61 2.09
N LEU A 935 20.50 8.16 2.46
CA LEU A 935 20.86 6.78 2.25
C LEU A 935 20.53 5.88 3.41
N GLU A 936 20.48 6.42 4.61
CA GLU A 936 20.30 5.60 5.80
C GLU A 936 19.61 6.39 6.90
N ASP A 937 18.54 5.83 7.44
CA ASP A 937 18.01 6.26 8.70
C ASP A 937 18.73 5.49 9.82
N THR A 938 19.48 6.20 10.64
CA THR A 938 20.19 5.61 11.78
C THR A 938 19.24 4.91 12.74
N LEU A 939 18.02 5.44 12.90
CA LEU A 939 16.97 4.83 13.72
C LEU A 939 16.56 3.47 13.20
N ARG A 940 16.40 3.32 11.88
CA ARG A 940 16.05 2.06 11.23
C ARG A 940 17.02 0.92 11.61
N ASN A 941 18.31 1.15 11.44
CA ASN A 941 19.32 0.14 11.69
C ASN A 941 19.51 -0.15 13.17
N SER A 942 19.38 0.86 14.01
CA SER A 942 19.45 0.72 15.46
C SER A 942 18.27 -0.05 16.02
N ALA A 943 17.05 0.22 15.54
CA ALA A 943 15.84 -0.52 15.90
C ALA A 943 15.96 -2.02 15.53
N LEU A 944 16.52 -2.33 14.36
CA LEU A 944 16.78 -3.73 13.97
C LEU A 944 17.75 -4.43 14.93
N LYS A 945 18.86 -3.78 15.30
CA LYS A 945 19.82 -4.34 16.29
C LYS A 945 19.13 -4.62 17.63
N GLU A 946 18.39 -3.64 18.13
CA GLU A 946 17.64 -3.76 19.38
C GLU A 946 16.68 -4.96 19.34
N LEU A 947 15.87 -5.08 18.28
CA LEU A 947 14.88 -6.16 18.12
C LEU A 947 15.50 -7.55 18.01
N TYR A 948 16.56 -7.69 17.20
CA TYR A 948 17.23 -9.01 17.06
C TYR A 948 17.88 -9.47 18.35
N ILE A 949 18.54 -8.57 19.09
CA ILE A 949 19.13 -8.93 20.38
C ILE A 949 18.06 -9.18 21.44
N ALA A 950 16.97 -8.38 21.46
CA ALA A 950 15.87 -8.60 22.40
C ALA A 950 15.20 -9.96 22.20
N LYS A 951 14.96 -10.39 20.93
CA LYS A 951 14.44 -11.72 20.61
C LYS A 951 15.41 -12.82 21.07
N ALA A 952 16.67 -12.71 20.72
CA ALA A 952 17.67 -13.70 21.09
C ALA A 952 17.82 -13.84 22.61
N LEU A 953 17.82 -12.74 23.35
CA LEU A 953 17.85 -12.73 24.82
C LEU A 953 16.59 -13.39 25.41
N TYR A 954 15.39 -13.02 24.89
CA TYR A 954 14.11 -13.61 25.31
C TYR A 954 14.11 -15.14 25.17
N ILE A 955 14.66 -15.66 24.06
CA ILE A 955 14.75 -17.10 23.78
C ILE A 955 15.82 -17.79 24.63
N CYS A 956 16.93 -17.10 24.92
CA CYS A 956 18.08 -17.67 25.66
C CYS A 956 17.99 -17.60 27.18
N SER A 957 16.83 -17.31 27.77
CA SER A 957 16.63 -17.13 29.20
C SER A 957 16.85 -15.70 29.70
N ASP A 958 15.87 -14.89 29.50
CA ASP A 958 15.82 -13.46 29.87
C ASP A 958 15.52 -13.27 31.37
N ALA A 959 16.52 -13.55 32.21
CA ALA A 959 16.34 -13.55 33.66
C ALA A 959 15.91 -12.18 34.24
N ASP A 960 16.35 -11.08 33.62
CA ASP A 960 16.02 -9.71 34.01
C ASP A 960 14.74 -9.17 33.33
N GLY A 961 14.12 -9.94 32.43
CA GLY A 961 12.95 -9.52 31.64
C GLY A 961 13.22 -8.37 30.65
N LEU A 962 14.49 -8.11 30.33
CA LEU A 962 14.89 -6.98 29.48
C LEU A 962 14.48 -7.19 28.02
N GLY A 963 14.67 -8.39 27.49
CA GLY A 963 14.26 -8.76 26.14
C GLY A 963 12.75 -8.72 26.00
N GLU A 964 12.02 -9.31 26.95
CA GLU A 964 10.53 -9.27 26.98
C GLU A 964 10.01 -7.83 27.02
N LYS A 965 10.57 -6.99 27.90
CA LYS A 965 10.18 -5.58 28.02
C LYS A 965 10.40 -4.85 26.69
N THR A 966 11.55 -5.04 26.06
CA THR A 966 11.86 -4.40 24.77
C THR A 966 10.86 -4.85 23.70
N LEU A 967 10.60 -6.16 23.57
CA LEU A 967 9.64 -6.69 22.62
C LEU A 967 8.21 -6.14 22.87
N LYS A 968 7.77 -6.01 24.13
CA LYS A 968 6.47 -5.42 24.46
C LYS A 968 6.35 -3.97 24.00
N ASN A 969 7.40 -3.17 24.13
CA ASN A 969 7.44 -1.81 23.66
C ASN A 969 7.21 -1.74 22.13
N TYR A 970 7.92 -2.57 21.37
CA TYR A 970 7.74 -2.64 19.92
C TYR A 970 6.39 -3.21 19.51
N ALA A 971 5.86 -4.22 20.20
CA ALA A 971 4.57 -4.82 19.89
C ALA A 971 3.40 -3.81 19.95
N SER A 972 3.52 -2.79 20.82
CA SER A 972 2.57 -1.70 20.93
C SER A 972 2.92 -0.45 20.12
N GLY A 973 4.12 -0.41 19.50
CA GLY A 973 4.61 0.74 18.75
C GLY A 973 3.91 0.97 17.41
N LEU A 974 4.19 2.08 16.76
CA LEU A 974 3.55 2.46 15.48
C LEU A 974 4.13 1.72 14.27
N GLU A 975 5.37 1.22 14.35
CA GLU A 975 6.09 0.60 13.24
C GLU A 975 5.60 -0.83 12.98
N GLY A 976 4.85 -1.04 11.90
CA GLY A 976 4.08 -2.25 11.65
C GLY A 976 4.89 -3.54 11.57
N HIS A 977 6.00 -3.54 10.83
CA HIS A 977 6.88 -4.71 10.73
C HIS A 977 7.46 -5.11 12.10
N TYR A 978 7.91 -4.12 12.88
CA TYR A 978 8.49 -4.36 14.20
C TYR A 978 7.45 -4.84 15.20
N ALA A 979 6.26 -4.24 15.16
CA ALA A 979 5.16 -4.62 16.03
C ALA A 979 4.70 -6.06 15.76
N ARG A 980 4.56 -6.45 14.49
CA ARG A 980 4.23 -7.81 14.08
C ARG A 980 5.28 -8.81 14.58
N PHE A 981 6.54 -8.55 14.28
CA PHE A 981 7.66 -9.40 14.71
C PHE A 981 7.66 -9.59 16.23
N ALA A 982 7.62 -8.50 16.98
CA ALA A 982 7.66 -8.54 18.44
C ALA A 982 6.44 -9.26 19.04
N TYR A 983 5.23 -8.98 18.51
CA TYR A 983 4.01 -9.64 18.95
C TYR A 983 4.06 -11.16 18.71
N GLU A 984 4.46 -11.60 17.53
CA GLU A 984 4.54 -13.03 17.21
C GLU A 984 5.61 -13.75 18.03
N VAL A 985 6.74 -13.08 18.31
CA VAL A 985 7.79 -13.64 19.21
C VAL A 985 7.25 -13.82 20.62
N LEU A 986 6.52 -12.85 21.15
CA LEU A 986 5.97 -12.92 22.50
C LEU A 986 4.86 -13.99 22.68
N ASN A 987 4.20 -14.38 21.60
CA ASN A 987 3.09 -15.33 21.59
C ASN A 987 3.45 -16.69 20.97
N SER A 988 4.74 -16.98 20.78
CA SER A 988 5.22 -18.23 20.17
C SER A 988 5.59 -19.35 21.17
#